data_a0b16049302967c08d6e8d3efdb0b88e
#
_entry.id   a0b16049302967c08d6e8d3efdb0b88e
#
_cell.length_a   1.000
_cell.length_b   1.000
_cell.length_c   1.000
_cell.angle_alpha   90.00
_cell.angle_beta   90.00
_cell.angle_gamma   90.00
#
_symmetry.space_group_name_H-M   'P 1'
#
loop_
_entity.id
_entity.type
_entity.pdbx_description
1 polymer ?
#
loop_
_entity_poly.entity_id
_entity_poly.type
_entity_poly.pdbx_seq_one_letter_code
_entity_poly.pdbx_strand_id
1 'polypeptide(L)'
;MKAVLKMAVRTVRTHFARFMAILLIVALSAGFFAGLKITTDAMLYTGESYFDEQNLYDFRLFSTIGFDKSNTEDLSKLAGIETVEGTYSVDALLSFSDKISPYKLHALNKEINLASLAAGRMPEANNECIVDAMYYTEDDIGKTVTLVDENAADVKSQLSETEFTIVGLCNSPLYLGLDRGATTIGSGTVTAFIYIPSETFTSDYYTEINLTLSENNKIYSDEYNEAIDALKDSVTTLTEELVDARFERILKENHLTPELAEKFGITASVYVLTRSENSGYVSFENDTAIIESVAYIFPVFFIAIAILVCVTTMSRMVDEERTQIGTLKALGFSNTAIAGKYLLYSAIATILGWAVGYFACIWGLPKIFWVAYGEIYNFAPIKYLFSPSLAAITLSISLVSILGTSYISCRHALKEVPASLIRPRVGKVGKRVLLERIKPLWNRLSFLRKITIRNMLLYKRRVVMMLVGIGCCAGLLVTAFGIHDSMVGVGDIQFNDIQKYNIQASYDTASKDKVNEKLEAIDELDRYINVRIDKIDASAEKSMSSINLISYSSDEITGYWRLLNDGVELALPAKGEAIISPKVAEKLSLSKGDSFEMRDADMRVATVTVADVYDNHIMDYVFMSDETYEELFGEWTSNSLLIETSADSETIATKLTEIRGITSVTQLETLENNVCEALECLNYIIVLAVAFSAALAFIVIFNLTNINIAERRREIATVQVLGFYPKETESYVLNENLILSVIASIIGLPLGKLFHSTVMSMAKIDAVSFINQVKPLSYLLAFVASVFFAAIVNSFMKRQIAKVNMAESLKAVE
;
A
#
# COMPACT_ATOMS: atom_id res chain seq x y z
N MET A 1 33.12 -35.47 15.04
CA MET A 1 32.80 -34.12 14.55
C MET A 1 33.69 -33.67 13.40
N LYS A 2 35.02 -33.64 13.50
CA LYS A 2 35.93 -33.19 12.42
C LYS A 2 35.75 -33.94 11.07
N ALA A 3 35.50 -35.28 11.10
CA ALA A 3 35.26 -36.06 9.89
C ALA A 3 33.95 -35.66 9.17
N VAL A 4 32.85 -35.44 9.88
CA VAL A 4 31.56 -35.02 9.34
C VAL A 4 31.66 -33.64 8.70
N LEU A 5 32.37 -32.72 9.34
CA LEU A 5 32.60 -31.36 8.81
C LEU A 5 33.43 -31.44 7.50
N LYS A 6 34.50 -32.24 7.46
CA LYS A 6 35.32 -32.42 6.25
C LYS A 6 34.50 -33.03 5.10
N MET A 7 33.65 -34.02 5.41
CA MET A 7 32.71 -34.59 4.44
C MET A 7 31.70 -33.56 3.92
N ALA A 8 31.11 -32.73 4.81
CA ALA A 8 30.17 -31.69 4.40
C ALA A 8 30.83 -30.66 3.46
N VAL A 9 32.01 -30.15 3.78
CA VAL A 9 32.75 -29.20 2.94
C VAL A 9 33.10 -29.81 1.58
N ARG A 10 33.49 -31.12 1.53
CA ARG A 10 33.72 -31.79 0.26
C ARG A 10 32.44 -31.91 -0.56
N THR A 11 31.30 -32.16 0.09
CA THR A 11 29.98 -32.23 -0.56
C THR A 11 29.58 -30.88 -1.15
N VAL A 12 29.89 -29.76 -0.49
CA VAL A 12 29.67 -28.40 -1.05
C VAL A 12 30.41 -28.23 -2.39
N ARG A 13 31.68 -28.64 -2.46
CA ARG A 13 32.46 -28.54 -3.70
C ARG A 13 31.91 -29.45 -4.81
N THR A 14 31.46 -30.65 -4.47
CA THR A 14 30.97 -31.64 -5.44
C THR A 14 29.59 -31.26 -5.98
N HIS A 15 28.73 -30.67 -5.14
CA HIS A 15 27.35 -30.27 -5.47
C HIS A 15 27.13 -28.76 -5.40
N PHE A 16 28.10 -27.97 -5.88
CA PHE A 16 28.12 -26.50 -5.72
C PHE A 16 26.87 -25.81 -6.30
N ALA A 17 26.38 -26.20 -7.47
CA ALA A 17 25.20 -25.62 -8.09
C ALA A 17 23.93 -25.80 -7.22
N ARG A 18 23.78 -26.93 -6.54
CA ARG A 18 22.66 -27.20 -5.62
C ARG A 18 22.81 -26.41 -4.32
N PHE A 19 24.04 -26.28 -3.83
CA PHE A 19 24.37 -25.45 -2.68
C PHE A 19 23.98 -24.01 -2.94
N MET A 20 24.37 -23.45 -4.10
CA MET A 20 24.02 -22.11 -4.51
C MET A 20 22.51 -21.92 -4.69
N ALA A 21 21.79 -22.93 -5.20
CA ALA A 21 20.35 -22.85 -5.33
C ALA A 21 19.65 -22.71 -3.97
N ILE A 22 20.03 -23.53 -2.97
CA ILE A 22 19.49 -23.43 -1.61
C ILE A 22 19.87 -22.07 -0.99
N LEU A 23 21.14 -21.66 -1.11
CA LEU A 23 21.63 -20.39 -0.61
C LEU A 23 20.85 -19.20 -1.17
N LEU A 24 20.69 -19.13 -2.50
CA LEU A 24 20.01 -18.01 -3.16
C LEU A 24 18.50 -17.97 -2.85
N ILE A 25 17.84 -19.12 -2.77
CA ILE A 25 16.42 -19.18 -2.40
C ILE A 25 16.23 -18.69 -0.96
N VAL A 26 17.08 -19.12 -0.03
CA VAL A 26 17.03 -18.64 1.36
C VAL A 26 17.36 -17.15 1.42
N ALA A 27 18.35 -16.68 0.67
CA ALA A 27 18.70 -15.27 0.60
C ALA A 27 17.53 -14.41 0.12
N LEU A 28 16.84 -14.84 -0.96
CA LEU A 28 15.64 -14.13 -1.44
C LEU A 28 14.51 -14.17 -0.42
N SER A 29 14.19 -15.34 0.13
CA SER A 29 13.05 -15.50 1.04
C SER A 29 13.25 -14.76 2.35
N ALA A 30 14.39 -14.96 3.02
CA ALA A 30 14.70 -14.33 4.29
C ALA A 30 15.02 -12.84 4.13
N GLY A 31 15.69 -12.47 3.03
CA GLY A 31 16.04 -11.09 2.73
C GLY A 31 14.82 -10.24 2.41
N PHE A 32 13.92 -10.73 1.55
CA PHE A 32 12.70 -10.01 1.21
C PHE A 32 11.81 -9.79 2.44
N PHE A 33 11.62 -10.83 3.26
CA PHE A 33 10.87 -10.70 4.52
C PHE A 33 11.48 -9.68 5.47
N ALA A 34 12.76 -9.85 5.80
CA ALA A 34 13.44 -8.97 6.72
C ALA A 34 13.51 -7.53 6.19
N GLY A 35 13.77 -7.38 4.90
CA GLY A 35 13.88 -6.07 4.26
C GLY A 35 12.58 -5.30 4.24
N LEU A 36 11.45 -5.93 3.89
CA LEU A 36 10.14 -5.27 3.91
C LEU A 36 9.75 -4.90 5.34
N LYS A 37 9.88 -5.83 6.30
CA LYS A 37 9.53 -5.54 7.70
C LYS A 37 10.38 -4.41 8.28
N ILE A 38 11.69 -4.41 8.02
CA ILE A 38 12.56 -3.31 8.48
C ILE A 38 12.26 -2.00 7.73
N THR A 39 11.75 -2.06 6.51
CA THR A 39 11.34 -0.85 5.78
C THR A 39 10.18 -0.17 6.49
N THR A 40 9.13 -0.91 6.84
CA THR A 40 8.00 -0.40 7.62
C THR A 40 8.47 0.19 8.95
N ASP A 41 9.25 -0.58 9.71
CA ASP A 41 9.76 -0.13 11.02
C ASP A 41 10.65 1.13 10.88
N ALA A 42 11.46 1.24 9.81
CA ALA A 42 12.31 2.39 9.55
C ALA A 42 11.53 3.63 9.10
N MET A 43 10.48 3.46 8.30
CA MET A 43 9.57 4.53 7.91
C MET A 43 8.85 5.08 9.14
N LEU A 44 8.21 4.23 9.93
CA LEU A 44 7.53 4.63 11.17
C LEU A 44 8.48 5.34 12.13
N TYR A 45 9.68 4.80 12.36
CA TYR A 45 10.68 5.42 13.24
C TYR A 45 11.17 6.78 12.70
N THR A 46 11.27 6.92 11.38
CA THR A 46 11.64 8.19 10.75
C THR A 46 10.54 9.22 10.95
N GLY A 47 9.26 8.83 10.74
CA GLY A 47 8.10 9.68 11.00
C GLY A 47 7.98 10.07 12.48
N GLU A 48 8.03 9.11 13.40
CA GLU A 48 8.00 9.33 14.85
C GLU A 48 9.09 10.33 15.28
N SER A 49 10.31 10.08 14.83
CA SER A 49 11.44 10.97 15.12
C SER A 49 11.27 12.39 14.56
N TYR A 50 10.67 12.54 13.39
CA TYR A 50 10.37 13.84 12.80
C TYR A 50 9.26 14.57 13.58
N PHE A 51 8.20 13.87 13.95
CA PHE A 51 7.11 14.44 14.74
C PHE A 51 7.57 14.88 16.13
N ASP A 52 8.41 14.07 16.78
CA ASP A 52 9.01 14.43 18.07
C ASP A 52 9.94 15.64 17.94
N GLU A 53 10.82 15.66 16.92
CA GLU A 53 11.77 16.78 16.68
C GLU A 53 11.05 18.08 16.33
N GLN A 54 9.91 18.02 15.64
CA GLN A 54 9.11 19.18 15.26
C GLN A 54 7.94 19.46 16.22
N ASN A 55 7.78 18.63 17.25
CA ASN A 55 6.73 18.72 18.26
C ASN A 55 5.33 18.87 17.63
N LEU A 56 4.91 17.85 16.83
CA LEU A 56 3.60 17.85 16.18
C LEU A 56 2.47 17.88 17.23
N TYR A 57 1.49 18.73 17.03
CA TYR A 57 0.32 18.85 17.90
C TYR A 57 -0.38 17.51 18.15
N ASP A 58 -1.00 17.34 19.32
CA ASP A 58 -1.96 16.27 19.62
C ASP A 58 -3.41 16.74 19.46
N PHE A 59 -3.70 17.98 19.87
CA PHE A 59 -4.94 18.66 19.57
C PHE A 59 -4.68 20.00 18.88
N ARG A 60 -5.49 20.31 17.88
CA ARG A 60 -5.47 21.58 17.15
C ARG A 60 -6.87 22.18 17.17
N LEU A 61 -7.01 23.33 17.78
CA LEU A 61 -8.28 24.00 18.06
C LEU A 61 -8.46 25.15 17.10
N PHE A 62 -9.64 25.21 16.50
CA PHE A 62 -10.08 26.32 15.67
C PHE A 62 -11.39 26.90 16.18
N SER A 63 -11.60 28.17 15.96
CA SER A 63 -12.89 28.85 16.19
C SER A 63 -13.16 29.86 15.09
N THR A 64 -14.42 29.99 14.69
CA THR A 64 -14.88 30.99 13.72
C THR A 64 -14.63 32.41 14.16
N ILE A 65 -14.54 32.64 15.47
CA ILE A 65 -14.27 33.95 16.06
C ILE A 65 -12.88 34.10 16.69
N GLY A 66 -12.05 33.08 16.58
CA GLY A 66 -10.70 33.01 17.18
C GLY A 66 -10.70 32.87 18.69
N PHE A 67 -9.52 32.98 19.30
CA PHE A 67 -9.26 32.76 20.73
C PHE A 67 -8.58 33.97 21.37
N ASP A 68 -8.96 34.29 22.61
CA ASP A 68 -8.22 35.26 23.36
C ASP A 68 -6.84 34.76 23.76
N LYS A 69 -5.87 35.66 23.86
CA LYS A 69 -4.49 35.27 24.24
C LYS A 69 -4.40 34.64 25.63
N SER A 70 -5.37 34.90 26.52
CA SER A 70 -5.46 34.27 27.85
C SER A 70 -5.95 32.84 27.83
N ASN A 71 -6.61 32.38 26.73
CA ASN A 71 -7.16 31.04 26.65
C ASN A 71 -6.06 29.95 26.68
N THR A 72 -4.83 30.28 26.26
CA THR A 72 -3.69 29.36 26.38
C THR A 72 -3.37 29.05 27.83
N GLU A 73 -3.48 29.99 28.76
CA GLU A 73 -3.28 29.78 30.20
C GLU A 73 -4.38 28.90 30.82
N ASP A 74 -5.62 29.01 30.35
CA ASP A 74 -6.72 28.20 30.86
C ASP A 74 -6.61 26.75 30.35
N LEU A 75 -6.29 26.53 29.08
CA LEU A 75 -6.05 25.20 28.50
C LEU A 75 -4.83 24.49 29.10
N SER A 76 -3.78 25.21 29.46
CA SER A 76 -2.59 24.66 30.11
C SER A 76 -2.82 24.09 31.52
N LYS A 77 -3.96 24.43 32.15
CA LYS A 77 -4.36 23.89 33.45
C LYS A 77 -5.01 22.50 33.38
N LEU A 78 -5.37 22.05 32.17
CA LEU A 78 -5.91 20.71 31.99
C LEU A 78 -4.86 19.63 32.32
N ALA A 79 -5.27 18.67 33.14
CA ALA A 79 -4.39 17.55 33.48
C ALA A 79 -4.15 16.67 32.24
N GLY A 80 -2.90 16.36 31.95
CA GLY A 80 -2.50 15.56 30.80
C GLY A 80 -2.03 16.39 29.59
N ILE A 81 -2.14 17.70 29.62
CA ILE A 81 -1.57 18.63 28.63
C ILE A 81 -0.17 19.05 29.09
N GLU A 82 0.81 19.03 28.19
CA GLU A 82 2.19 19.45 28.44
C GLU A 82 2.43 20.87 27.98
N THR A 83 2.15 21.16 26.71
CA THR A 83 2.41 22.46 26.09
C THR A 83 1.16 22.97 25.38
N VAL A 84 0.97 24.28 25.46
CA VAL A 84 -0.14 24.98 24.78
C VAL A 84 0.43 26.21 24.07
N GLU A 85 0.28 26.27 22.75
CA GLU A 85 0.74 27.41 21.95
C GLU A 85 -0.39 27.98 21.09
N GLY A 86 -0.69 29.27 21.27
CA GLY A 86 -1.59 30.03 20.39
C GLY A 86 -0.82 30.54 19.18
N THR A 87 -1.39 30.42 18.00
CA THR A 87 -0.75 30.80 16.75
C THR A 87 -1.72 31.45 15.77
N TYR A 88 -1.18 31.87 14.63
CA TYR A 88 -1.96 32.54 13.59
C TYR A 88 -1.84 31.74 12.28
N SER A 89 -2.95 31.63 11.57
CA SER A 89 -3.00 31.19 10.19
C SER A 89 -4.06 31.96 9.42
N VAL A 90 -3.81 32.24 8.15
CA VAL A 90 -4.77 32.91 7.26
C VAL A 90 -4.59 32.38 5.83
N ASP A 91 -5.69 32.23 5.13
CA ASP A 91 -5.70 31.94 3.70
C ASP A 91 -5.62 33.26 2.94
N ALA A 92 -4.70 33.40 2.00
CA ALA A 92 -4.50 34.59 1.22
C ALA A 92 -4.20 34.29 -0.25
N LEU A 93 -4.70 35.12 -1.14
CA LEU A 93 -4.27 35.12 -2.54
C LEU A 93 -2.92 35.83 -2.66
N LEU A 94 -1.92 35.13 -3.13
CA LEU A 94 -0.59 35.68 -3.36
C LEU A 94 -0.21 35.55 -4.84
N SER A 95 0.54 36.52 -5.32
CA SER A 95 1.16 36.49 -6.63
C SER A 95 2.61 36.04 -6.51
N PHE A 96 2.96 34.99 -7.28
CA PHE A 96 4.31 34.54 -7.46
C PHE A 96 4.58 34.25 -8.94
N SER A 97 5.60 34.89 -9.52
CA SER A 97 5.95 34.76 -10.96
C SER A 97 4.75 35.02 -11.89
N ASP A 98 3.98 36.06 -11.61
CA ASP A 98 2.77 36.48 -12.35
C ASP A 98 1.57 35.52 -12.28
N LYS A 99 1.65 34.46 -11.47
CA LYS A 99 0.51 33.57 -11.18
C LYS A 99 -0.06 33.90 -9.80
N ILE A 100 -1.38 34.15 -9.75
CA ILE A 100 -2.14 34.33 -8.51
C ILE A 100 -2.68 32.98 -8.06
N SER A 101 -2.43 32.60 -6.82
CA SER A 101 -2.89 31.33 -6.26
C SER A 101 -3.21 31.48 -4.75
N PRO A 102 -4.06 30.60 -4.19
CA PRO A 102 -4.32 30.57 -2.75
C PRO A 102 -3.15 29.94 -2.01
N TYR A 103 -2.73 30.59 -0.96
CA TYR A 103 -1.69 30.13 -0.03
C TYR A 103 -2.18 30.15 1.40
N LYS A 104 -1.67 29.24 2.21
CA LYS A 104 -1.85 29.24 3.65
C LYS A 104 -0.64 29.89 4.31
N LEU A 105 -0.84 31.08 4.89
CA LEU A 105 0.18 31.76 5.68
C LEU A 105 0.07 31.31 7.13
N HIS A 106 1.17 30.82 7.69
CA HIS A 106 1.31 30.44 9.09
C HIS A 106 2.29 31.35 9.80
N ALA A 107 2.03 31.63 11.07
CA ALA A 107 3.05 32.19 11.93
C ALA A 107 4.14 31.15 12.23
N LEU A 108 5.37 31.59 12.36
CA LEU A 108 6.45 30.78 12.87
C LEU A 108 6.22 30.48 14.35
N ASN A 109 5.97 29.24 14.67
CA ASN A 109 5.77 28.73 16.02
C ASN A 109 7.12 28.55 16.74
N LYS A 110 7.10 28.54 18.07
CA LYS A 110 8.27 28.42 18.94
C LYS A 110 8.35 27.07 19.66
N GLU A 111 7.22 26.43 19.90
CA GLU A 111 7.13 25.24 20.75
C GLU A 111 6.44 24.08 20.04
N ILE A 112 5.34 24.30 19.31
CA ILE A 112 4.54 23.24 18.68
C ILE A 112 4.49 23.45 17.15
N ASN A 113 4.52 22.37 16.37
CA ASN A 113 4.49 22.40 14.91
C ASN A 113 5.66 23.21 14.30
N LEU A 114 6.87 22.93 14.73
CA LEU A 114 8.05 23.67 14.29
C LEU A 114 8.34 23.41 12.80
N ALA A 115 8.56 24.48 12.04
CA ALA A 115 9.01 24.37 10.66
C ALA A 115 10.47 23.90 10.59
N SER A 116 10.75 22.86 9.82
CA SER A 116 12.12 22.36 9.60
C SER A 116 12.72 22.93 8.33
N LEU A 117 13.87 23.60 8.44
CA LEU A 117 14.54 24.24 7.31
C LEU A 117 15.15 23.18 6.38
N ALA A 118 14.76 23.22 5.09
CA ALA A 118 15.31 22.36 4.06
C ALA A 118 16.47 23.02 3.30
N ALA A 119 16.38 24.34 3.04
CA ALA A 119 17.44 25.13 2.39
C ALA A 119 17.32 26.61 2.78
N GLY A 120 18.39 27.37 2.64
CA GLY A 120 18.40 28.80 2.98
C GLY A 120 18.56 29.08 4.48
N ARG A 121 17.80 30.03 5.02
CA ARG A 121 17.83 30.42 6.42
C ARG A 121 16.41 30.73 6.95
N MET A 122 16.25 30.80 8.26
CA MET A 122 15.03 31.28 8.89
C MET A 122 14.83 32.80 8.69
N PRO A 123 13.57 33.29 8.63
CA PRO A 123 13.26 34.72 8.56
C PRO A 123 13.78 35.48 9.78
N GLU A 124 14.37 36.64 9.55
CA GLU A 124 14.84 37.57 10.60
C GLU A 124 14.07 38.90 10.60
N ALA A 125 13.43 39.27 9.49
CA ALA A 125 12.63 40.45 9.32
C ALA A 125 11.18 40.13 8.98
N ASN A 126 10.24 41.04 9.32
CA ASN A 126 8.80 40.85 9.12
C ASN A 126 8.39 40.65 7.65
N ASN A 127 9.18 41.16 6.71
CA ASN A 127 8.97 41.01 5.27
C ASN A 127 9.71 39.82 4.67
N GLU A 128 10.20 38.89 5.48
CA GLU A 128 10.85 37.65 5.03
C GLU A 128 9.93 36.43 5.28
N CYS A 129 10.05 35.44 4.43
CA CYS A 129 9.30 34.19 4.58
C CYS A 129 10.13 32.96 4.22
N ILE A 130 9.72 31.82 4.73
CA ILE A 130 10.12 30.50 4.25
C ILE A 130 8.93 29.81 3.62
N VAL A 131 9.17 29.10 2.53
CA VAL A 131 8.13 28.51 1.70
C VAL A 131 8.28 26.99 1.61
N ASP A 132 7.23 26.35 1.17
CA ASP A 132 7.09 24.91 1.04
C ASP A 132 8.15 24.28 0.14
N ALA A 133 9.02 23.46 0.70
CA ALA A 133 10.11 22.79 -0.02
C ALA A 133 9.65 21.78 -1.09
N MET A 134 8.35 21.42 -1.12
CA MET A 134 7.77 20.51 -2.11
C MET A 134 7.43 21.22 -3.42
N TYR A 135 7.04 22.48 -3.36
CA TYR A 135 6.56 23.26 -4.49
C TYR A 135 7.53 24.36 -4.94
N TYR A 136 8.53 24.67 -4.12
CA TYR A 136 9.55 25.67 -4.40
C TYR A 136 10.94 25.05 -4.44
N THR A 137 11.84 25.68 -5.18
CA THR A 137 13.25 25.24 -5.35
C THR A 137 14.22 26.26 -4.79
N GLU A 138 15.49 25.87 -4.62
CA GLU A 138 16.55 26.80 -4.19
C GLU A 138 16.71 28.02 -5.11
N ASP A 139 16.32 27.92 -6.39
CA ASP A 139 16.35 29.03 -7.36
C ASP A 139 15.25 30.08 -7.08
N ASP A 140 14.32 29.81 -6.19
CA ASP A 140 13.27 30.74 -5.78
C ASP A 140 13.65 31.56 -4.56
N ILE A 141 14.75 31.21 -3.88
CA ILE A 141 15.29 32.00 -2.78
C ILE A 141 15.75 33.37 -3.29
N GLY A 142 15.29 34.43 -2.65
CA GLY A 142 15.54 35.82 -3.05
C GLY A 142 14.44 36.43 -3.93
N LYS A 143 13.46 35.62 -4.40
CA LYS A 143 12.29 36.15 -5.08
C LYS A 143 11.24 36.63 -4.07
N THR A 144 10.26 37.39 -4.54
CA THR A 144 9.22 37.99 -3.71
C THR A 144 7.86 37.36 -4.02
N VAL A 145 7.08 37.12 -2.96
CA VAL A 145 5.68 36.73 -3.01
C VAL A 145 4.86 37.94 -2.54
N THR A 146 3.85 38.34 -3.30
CA THR A 146 3.11 39.59 -3.03
C THR A 146 1.64 39.32 -2.77
N LEU A 147 1.06 39.94 -1.72
CA LEU A 147 -0.37 39.91 -1.43
C LEU A 147 -1.15 40.70 -2.48
N VAL A 148 -2.11 40.07 -3.15
CA VAL A 148 -2.87 40.74 -4.22
C VAL A 148 -4.04 41.56 -3.69
N ASP A 149 -4.52 42.49 -4.52
CA ASP A 149 -5.58 43.41 -4.15
C ASP A 149 -6.97 42.75 -4.04
N GLU A 150 -7.14 41.57 -4.64
CA GLU A 150 -8.34 40.74 -4.61
C GLU A 150 -8.63 40.16 -3.23
N ASN A 151 -7.65 40.12 -2.32
CA ASN A 151 -7.89 39.69 -0.95
C ASN A 151 -8.92 40.52 -0.22
N ALA A 152 -9.71 39.86 0.62
CA ALA A 152 -10.67 40.53 1.49
C ALA A 152 -10.00 41.55 2.44
N ALA A 153 -10.74 42.57 2.84
CA ALA A 153 -10.19 43.66 3.67
C ALA A 153 -9.70 43.18 5.04
N ASP A 154 -10.34 42.16 5.59
CA ASP A 154 -9.97 41.52 6.86
C ASP A 154 -8.62 40.78 6.76
N VAL A 155 -8.35 40.06 5.67
CA VAL A 155 -7.03 39.42 5.42
C VAL A 155 -5.93 40.48 5.36
N LYS A 156 -6.14 41.54 4.60
CA LYS A 156 -5.21 42.68 4.52
C LYS A 156 -4.94 43.35 5.86
N SER A 157 -5.99 43.46 6.71
CA SER A 157 -5.85 44.08 8.02
C SER A 157 -5.15 43.18 9.05
N GLN A 158 -5.06 41.90 8.82
CA GLN A 158 -4.39 40.96 9.72
C GLN A 158 -2.88 40.90 9.52
N LEU A 159 -2.33 41.49 8.45
CA LEU A 159 -0.91 41.47 8.11
C LEU A 159 -0.33 42.87 8.09
N SER A 160 0.85 43.05 8.66
CA SER A 160 1.59 44.34 8.63
C SER A 160 2.34 44.57 7.34
N GLU A 161 2.66 43.50 6.58
CA GLU A 161 3.40 43.54 5.35
C GLU A 161 2.57 42.91 4.21
N THR A 162 2.82 43.39 2.98
CA THR A 162 2.13 42.88 1.77
C THR A 162 3.09 42.19 0.79
N GLU A 163 4.39 42.32 1.02
CA GLU A 163 5.44 41.70 0.19
C GLU A 163 6.40 40.90 1.07
N PHE A 164 6.66 39.67 0.69
CA PHE A 164 7.51 38.76 1.44
C PHE A 164 8.64 38.24 0.56
N THR A 165 9.89 38.43 0.99
CA THR A 165 11.07 37.85 0.32
C THR A 165 11.31 36.43 0.80
N ILE A 166 11.39 35.48 -0.11
CA ILE A 166 11.70 34.07 0.19
C ILE A 166 13.18 33.99 0.62
N VAL A 167 13.44 33.59 1.87
CA VAL A 167 14.80 33.44 2.42
C VAL A 167 15.18 32.00 2.67
N GLY A 168 14.24 31.08 2.58
CA GLY A 168 14.49 29.65 2.74
C GLY A 168 13.31 28.78 2.34
N LEU A 169 13.59 27.48 2.25
CA LEU A 169 12.61 26.42 2.02
C LEU A 169 12.45 25.61 3.30
N CYS A 170 11.23 25.18 3.60
CA CYS A 170 10.96 24.40 4.81
C CYS A 170 9.98 23.28 4.58
N ASN A 171 10.08 22.25 5.42
CA ASN A 171 9.07 21.22 5.60
C ASN A 171 8.28 21.54 6.88
N SER A 172 7.02 21.14 6.89
CA SER A 172 6.12 21.32 8.02
C SER A 172 5.51 20.00 8.48
N PRO A 173 5.44 19.71 9.78
CA PRO A 173 4.79 18.50 10.27
C PRO A 173 3.27 18.52 10.04
N LEU A 174 2.69 19.69 9.75
CA LEU A 174 1.27 19.83 9.37
C LEU A 174 0.98 19.28 7.97
N TYR A 175 1.97 19.19 7.09
CA TYR A 175 1.84 18.89 5.65
C TYR A 175 2.86 17.85 5.20
N LEU A 176 2.62 16.59 5.55
CA LEU A 176 3.53 15.49 5.20
C LEU A 176 3.42 15.08 3.72
N GLY A 177 2.20 15.00 3.21
CA GLY A 177 1.92 14.57 1.83
C GLY A 177 1.81 15.74 0.84
N LEU A 178 1.24 15.47 -0.31
CA LEU A 178 1.03 16.46 -1.39
C LEU A 178 -0.13 17.42 -1.10
N ASP A 179 -1.14 16.98 -0.35
CA ASP A 179 -2.32 17.77 -0.02
C ASP A 179 -1.96 18.93 0.92
N ARG A 180 -2.41 20.14 0.55
CA ARG A 180 -2.25 21.37 1.36
C ARG A 180 -3.56 21.86 1.95
N GLY A 181 -4.65 21.14 1.69
CA GLY A 181 -5.99 21.42 2.20
C GLY A 181 -6.84 22.27 1.27
N ALA A 182 -8.12 22.37 1.65
CA ALA A 182 -9.09 23.20 0.97
C ALA A 182 -9.12 24.62 1.55
N THR A 183 -9.58 25.57 0.75
CA THR A 183 -9.78 26.97 1.13
C THR A 183 -11.09 27.49 0.54
N THR A 184 -11.56 28.62 1.05
CA THR A 184 -12.75 29.32 0.53
C THR A 184 -12.41 30.41 -0.47
N ILE A 185 -11.14 30.55 -0.89
CA ILE A 185 -10.68 31.58 -1.82
C ILE A 185 -9.99 30.97 -3.05
N GLY A 186 -9.92 31.73 -4.13
CA GLY A 186 -9.27 31.36 -5.38
C GLY A 186 -9.85 30.07 -5.99
N SER A 187 -9.01 29.09 -6.27
CA SER A 187 -9.41 27.80 -6.87
C SER A 187 -10.05 26.81 -5.90
N GLY A 188 -10.24 27.18 -4.63
CA GLY A 188 -10.77 26.28 -3.60
C GLY A 188 -9.74 25.30 -2.99
N THR A 189 -8.51 25.28 -3.51
CA THR A 189 -7.44 24.41 -3.03
C THR A 189 -6.20 25.22 -2.70
N VAL A 190 -5.60 25.02 -1.53
CA VAL A 190 -4.33 25.67 -1.15
C VAL A 190 -3.19 25.13 -2.02
N THR A 191 -2.49 26.03 -2.69
CA THR A 191 -1.37 25.67 -3.57
C THR A 191 -0.13 25.26 -2.79
N ALA A 192 0.24 26.06 -1.76
CA ALA A 192 1.37 25.82 -0.88
C ALA A 192 1.21 26.58 0.44
N PHE A 193 2.01 26.22 1.42
CA PHE A 193 2.06 26.97 2.67
C PHE A 193 3.29 27.90 2.73
N ILE A 194 3.19 28.94 3.52
CA ILE A 194 4.26 29.93 3.76
C ILE A 194 4.31 30.22 5.25
N TYR A 195 5.50 30.21 5.84
CA TYR A 195 5.71 30.67 7.21
C TYR A 195 6.33 32.07 7.23
N ILE A 196 5.73 32.94 8.00
CA ILE A 196 6.18 34.32 8.25
C ILE A 196 6.37 34.55 9.75
N PRO A 197 7.16 35.54 10.18
CA PRO A 197 7.30 35.86 11.60
C PRO A 197 5.96 36.14 12.25
N SER A 198 5.76 35.67 13.48
CA SER A 198 4.48 35.89 14.21
C SER A 198 4.18 37.35 14.46
N GLU A 199 5.20 38.22 14.52
CA GLU A 199 5.10 39.66 14.66
C GLU A 199 4.50 40.36 13.43
N THR A 200 4.44 39.70 12.30
CA THR A 200 3.82 40.20 11.06
C THR A 200 2.29 40.18 11.16
N PHE A 201 1.74 39.31 12.01
CA PHE A 201 0.30 39.29 12.30
C PHE A 201 -0.08 40.40 13.27
N THR A 202 -1.07 41.19 12.89
CA THR A 202 -1.56 42.33 13.65
C THR A 202 -2.76 42.00 14.53
N SER A 203 -3.28 40.77 14.46
CA SER A 203 -4.48 40.34 15.20
C SER A 203 -4.25 40.30 16.72
N ASP A 204 -5.22 40.79 17.48
CA ASP A 204 -5.22 40.75 18.94
C ASP A 204 -5.64 39.38 19.51
N TYR A 205 -6.09 38.47 18.66
CA TYR A 205 -6.55 37.14 19.02
C TYR A 205 -5.82 36.07 18.18
N TYR A 206 -5.68 34.85 18.72
CA TYR A 206 -5.16 33.71 17.99
C TYR A 206 -6.22 33.12 17.06
N THR A 207 -5.83 32.69 15.86
CA THR A 207 -6.74 31.99 14.95
C THR A 207 -6.84 30.52 15.29
N GLU A 208 -5.80 29.96 15.91
CA GLU A 208 -5.74 28.56 16.34
C GLU A 208 -4.89 28.39 17.61
N ILE A 209 -5.20 27.32 18.37
CA ILE A 209 -4.41 26.91 19.52
C ILE A 209 -4.00 25.45 19.33
N ASN A 210 -2.73 25.14 19.54
CA ASN A 210 -2.17 23.80 19.46
C ASN A 210 -1.81 23.30 20.86
N LEU A 211 -2.03 22.00 21.12
CA LEU A 211 -1.79 21.35 22.40
C LEU A 211 -0.96 20.09 22.17
N THR A 212 -0.06 19.77 23.11
CA THR A 212 0.62 18.48 23.17
C THR A 212 0.35 17.79 24.50
N LEU A 213 0.36 16.43 24.46
CA LEU A 213 0.15 15.59 25.64
C LEU A 213 1.42 15.45 26.48
N SER A 214 1.24 15.27 27.79
CA SER A 214 2.35 14.97 28.72
C SER A 214 2.89 13.54 28.58
N GLU A 215 2.13 12.63 27.99
CA GLU A 215 2.52 11.25 27.73
C GLU A 215 3.05 11.12 26.29
N ASN A 216 4.32 10.75 26.17
CA ASN A 216 4.93 10.49 24.86
C ASN A 216 4.68 9.04 24.44
N ASN A 217 3.52 8.77 23.89
CA ASN A 217 3.13 7.47 23.34
C ASN A 217 3.57 7.37 21.86
N LYS A 218 3.86 6.14 21.42
CA LYS A 218 4.25 5.90 20.02
C LYS A 218 3.13 6.29 19.06
N ILE A 219 3.52 6.90 17.94
CA ILE A 219 2.57 7.23 16.86
C ILE A 219 1.82 5.98 16.39
N TYR A 220 0.55 6.13 16.04
CA TYR A 220 -0.34 5.07 15.55
C TYR A 220 -0.52 3.88 16.51
N SER A 221 -0.20 4.03 17.81
CA SER A 221 -0.45 2.99 18.81
C SER A 221 -1.83 3.11 19.44
N ASP A 222 -2.36 1.97 19.90
CA ASP A 222 -3.64 1.96 20.63
C ASP A 222 -3.55 2.81 21.90
N GLU A 223 -2.40 2.79 22.58
CA GLU A 223 -2.15 3.59 23.78
C GLU A 223 -2.20 5.11 23.49
N TYR A 224 -1.71 5.55 22.33
CA TYR A 224 -1.82 6.94 21.90
C TYR A 224 -3.29 7.33 21.65
N ASN A 225 -4.02 6.51 20.92
CA ASN A 225 -5.43 6.76 20.61
C ASN A 225 -6.30 6.79 21.88
N GLU A 226 -6.07 5.86 22.82
CA GLU A 226 -6.76 5.84 24.11
C GLU A 226 -6.46 7.12 24.94
N ALA A 227 -5.23 7.64 24.90
CA ALA A 227 -4.86 8.87 25.60
C ALA A 227 -5.56 10.11 24.98
N ILE A 228 -5.65 10.18 23.65
CA ILE A 228 -6.40 11.21 22.92
C ILE A 228 -7.88 11.17 23.29
N ASP A 229 -8.52 9.99 23.18
CA ASP A 229 -9.94 9.82 23.44
C ASP A 229 -10.31 10.16 24.89
N ALA A 230 -9.44 9.85 25.84
CA ALA A 230 -9.66 10.18 27.26
C ALA A 230 -9.70 11.69 27.54
N LEU A 231 -9.02 12.51 26.73
CA LEU A 231 -8.93 13.96 26.94
C LEU A 231 -9.82 14.76 25.98
N LYS A 232 -10.25 14.17 24.86
CA LYS A 232 -11.00 14.85 23.80
C LYS A 232 -12.24 15.59 24.31
N ASP A 233 -13.07 14.91 25.12
CA ASP A 233 -14.29 15.52 25.68
C ASP A 233 -13.98 16.70 26.61
N SER A 234 -12.94 16.59 27.43
CA SER A 234 -12.52 17.65 28.35
C SER A 234 -11.96 18.85 27.62
N VAL A 235 -11.15 18.62 26.59
CA VAL A 235 -10.60 19.69 25.73
C VAL A 235 -11.72 20.37 24.95
N THR A 236 -12.66 19.60 24.39
CA THR A 236 -13.81 20.15 23.64
C THR A 236 -14.69 21.03 24.53
N THR A 237 -15.12 20.52 25.66
CA THR A 237 -16.00 21.26 26.60
C THR A 237 -15.35 22.57 27.05
N LEU A 238 -14.09 22.54 27.48
CA LEU A 238 -13.40 23.77 27.89
C LEU A 238 -13.23 24.74 26.71
N THR A 239 -12.94 24.26 25.52
CA THR A 239 -12.78 25.11 24.34
C THR A 239 -14.10 25.80 23.96
N GLU A 240 -15.23 25.08 24.03
CA GLU A 240 -16.56 25.63 23.83
C GLU A 240 -16.88 26.70 24.86
N GLU A 241 -16.64 26.46 26.15
CA GLU A 241 -16.84 27.44 27.22
C GLU A 241 -16.02 28.73 26.99
N LEU A 242 -14.79 28.62 26.56
CA LEU A 242 -13.90 29.74 26.27
C LEU A 242 -14.38 30.56 25.05
N VAL A 243 -14.81 29.87 23.99
CA VAL A 243 -15.33 30.53 22.78
C VAL A 243 -16.69 31.19 23.04
N ASP A 244 -17.58 30.55 23.79
CA ASP A 244 -18.87 31.14 24.20
C ASP A 244 -18.68 32.40 25.04
N ALA A 245 -17.76 32.36 25.99
CA ALA A 245 -17.42 33.55 26.79
C ALA A 245 -16.88 34.71 25.92
N ARG A 246 -16.07 34.41 24.93
CA ARG A 246 -15.58 35.36 23.93
C ARG A 246 -16.75 35.92 23.08
N PHE A 247 -17.61 35.02 22.58
CA PHE A 247 -18.78 35.42 21.78
C PHE A 247 -19.70 36.38 22.53
N GLU A 248 -20.04 36.05 23.77
CA GLU A 248 -20.83 36.95 24.62
C GLU A 248 -20.19 38.33 24.80
N ARG A 249 -18.84 38.36 24.90
CA ARG A 249 -18.13 39.65 25.02
C ARG A 249 -18.19 40.42 23.70
N ILE A 250 -17.97 39.79 22.54
CA ILE A 250 -18.09 40.41 21.21
C ILE A 250 -19.50 40.99 21.01
N LEU A 251 -20.54 40.25 21.41
CA LEU A 251 -21.93 40.74 21.33
C LEU A 251 -22.16 42.00 22.19
N LYS A 252 -21.65 42.01 23.42
CA LYS A 252 -21.75 43.14 24.33
C LYS A 252 -21.00 44.36 23.82
N GLU A 253 -19.79 44.22 23.34
CA GLU A 253 -18.94 45.31 22.84
C GLU A 253 -19.51 45.92 21.56
N ASN A 254 -20.14 45.14 20.69
CA ASN A 254 -20.74 45.60 19.44
C ASN A 254 -22.24 45.92 19.57
N HIS A 255 -22.82 45.85 20.78
CA HIS A 255 -24.24 46.02 21.02
C HIS A 255 -25.16 45.17 20.15
N LEU A 256 -24.73 43.94 19.83
CA LEU A 256 -25.47 42.99 19.03
C LEU A 256 -26.30 42.04 19.92
N THR A 257 -27.47 41.65 19.41
CA THR A 257 -28.17 40.46 19.96
C THR A 257 -27.75 39.20 19.23
N PRO A 258 -27.85 38.01 19.85
CA PRO A 258 -27.51 36.75 19.18
C PRO A 258 -28.22 36.56 17.83
N GLU A 259 -29.52 36.90 17.75
CA GLU A 259 -30.33 36.83 16.52
C GLU A 259 -29.83 37.77 15.42
N LEU A 260 -29.27 38.92 15.82
CA LEU A 260 -28.74 39.90 14.89
C LEU A 260 -27.34 39.48 14.40
N ALA A 261 -26.52 38.89 15.28
CA ALA A 261 -25.23 38.35 14.96
C ALA A 261 -25.34 37.20 13.92
N GLU A 262 -26.29 36.29 14.12
CA GLU A 262 -26.59 35.20 13.20
C GLU A 262 -27.01 35.74 11.81
N LYS A 263 -27.83 36.79 11.75
CA LYS A 263 -28.19 37.47 10.49
C LYS A 263 -26.99 38.08 9.76
N PHE A 264 -25.96 38.48 10.48
CA PHE A 264 -24.69 38.97 9.92
C PHE A 264 -23.68 37.83 9.63
N GLY A 265 -24.06 36.57 9.89
CA GLY A 265 -23.19 35.39 9.70
C GLY A 265 -22.07 35.31 10.76
N ILE A 266 -22.26 35.93 11.92
CA ILE A 266 -21.30 35.82 13.04
C ILE A 266 -21.80 34.71 13.95
N THR A 267 -21.24 33.54 13.77
CA THR A 267 -21.49 32.31 14.57
C THR A 267 -20.25 31.90 15.33
N ALA A 268 -20.41 31.36 16.54
CA ALA A 268 -19.35 30.84 17.37
C ALA A 268 -19.32 29.31 17.22
N SER A 269 -18.49 28.81 16.32
CA SER A 269 -18.27 27.38 16.15
C SER A 269 -16.86 27.00 16.57
N VAL A 270 -16.74 25.83 17.18
CA VAL A 270 -15.48 25.24 17.65
C VAL A 270 -15.20 23.98 16.87
N TYR A 271 -13.95 23.79 16.51
CA TYR A 271 -13.43 22.58 15.86
C TYR A 271 -12.20 22.09 16.64
N VAL A 272 -12.29 20.90 17.17
CA VAL A 272 -11.20 20.22 17.89
C VAL A 272 -10.70 19.08 17.00
N LEU A 273 -9.54 19.29 16.39
CA LEU A 273 -8.91 18.32 15.48
C LEU A 273 -7.79 17.58 16.21
N THR A 274 -7.66 16.31 15.95
CA THR A 274 -6.54 15.46 16.39
C THR A 274 -5.64 15.11 15.21
N ARG A 275 -4.58 14.36 15.42
CA ARG A 275 -3.71 13.89 14.32
C ARG A 275 -4.48 13.01 13.33
N SER A 276 -5.57 12.35 13.75
CA SER A 276 -6.39 11.49 12.88
C SER A 276 -7.17 12.28 11.82
N GLU A 277 -7.35 13.58 11.98
CA GLU A 277 -7.92 14.46 10.96
C GLU A 277 -6.86 15.09 10.03
N ASN A 278 -5.57 14.84 10.27
CA ASN A 278 -4.50 15.30 9.38
C ASN A 278 -4.32 14.31 8.23
N SER A 279 -4.64 14.75 7.00
CA SER A 279 -4.59 13.90 5.80
C SER A 279 -3.21 13.28 5.55
N GLY A 280 -2.13 14.05 5.74
CA GLY A 280 -0.76 13.58 5.56
C GLY A 280 -0.34 12.53 6.59
N TYR A 281 -0.74 12.70 7.85
CA TYR A 281 -0.48 11.75 8.93
C TYR A 281 -1.18 10.41 8.69
N VAL A 282 -2.46 10.44 8.32
CA VAL A 282 -3.25 9.24 8.02
C VAL A 282 -2.77 8.54 6.74
N SER A 283 -2.42 9.30 5.70
CA SER A 283 -1.88 8.73 4.47
C SER A 283 -0.55 8.01 4.71
N PHE A 284 0.33 8.57 5.53
CA PHE A 284 1.60 7.94 5.90
C PHE A 284 1.41 6.64 6.68
N GLU A 285 0.43 6.59 7.60
CA GLU A 285 0.01 5.36 8.28
C GLU A 285 -0.46 4.28 7.30
N ASN A 286 -1.38 4.64 6.41
CA ASN A 286 -1.93 3.73 5.42
C ASN A 286 -0.84 3.16 4.50
N ASP A 287 0.07 3.98 4.02
CA ASP A 287 1.18 3.56 3.15
C ASP A 287 2.12 2.58 3.85
N THR A 288 2.45 2.85 5.12
CA THR A 288 3.27 1.92 5.91
C THR A 288 2.53 0.60 6.18
N ALA A 289 1.22 0.62 6.41
CA ALA A 289 0.40 -0.57 6.59
C ALA A 289 0.30 -1.43 5.32
N ILE A 290 0.27 -0.82 4.12
CA ILE A 290 0.32 -1.55 2.85
C ILE A 290 1.64 -2.34 2.74
N ILE A 291 2.78 -1.69 2.98
CA ILE A 291 4.10 -2.34 2.94
C ILE A 291 4.14 -3.50 3.95
N GLU A 292 3.60 -3.29 5.15
CA GLU A 292 3.54 -4.29 6.20
C GLU A 292 2.71 -5.52 5.78
N SER A 293 1.55 -5.30 5.16
CA SER A 293 0.69 -6.37 4.65
C SER A 293 1.42 -7.23 3.61
N VAL A 294 2.14 -6.61 2.69
CA VAL A 294 2.99 -7.32 1.71
C VAL A 294 4.11 -8.09 2.39
N ALA A 295 4.71 -7.50 3.46
CA ALA A 295 5.78 -8.13 4.24
C ALA A 295 5.35 -9.40 4.96
N TYR A 296 4.09 -9.56 5.34
CA TYR A 296 3.58 -10.79 5.96
C TYR A 296 3.19 -11.86 4.95
N ILE A 297 2.63 -11.51 3.82
CA ILE A 297 1.99 -12.46 2.88
C ILE A 297 3.01 -13.11 1.96
N PHE A 298 3.81 -12.31 1.25
CA PHE A 298 4.76 -12.83 0.25
C PHE A 298 5.81 -13.79 0.79
N PRO A 299 6.40 -13.57 1.98
CA PRO A 299 7.38 -14.49 2.55
C PRO A 299 6.85 -15.89 2.82
N VAL A 300 5.57 -16.04 3.14
CA VAL A 300 4.95 -17.36 3.35
C VAL A 300 5.07 -18.19 2.08
N PHE A 301 4.76 -17.61 0.92
CA PHE A 301 4.90 -18.28 -0.37
C PHE A 301 6.38 -18.55 -0.72
N PHE A 302 7.27 -17.61 -0.46
CA PHE A 302 8.70 -17.78 -0.72
C PHE A 302 9.30 -18.90 0.14
N ILE A 303 8.94 -18.98 1.41
CA ILE A 303 9.34 -20.05 2.32
C ILE A 303 8.77 -21.40 1.87
N ALA A 304 7.50 -21.44 1.46
CA ALA A 304 6.89 -22.67 0.93
C ALA A 304 7.62 -23.20 -0.31
N ILE A 305 8.00 -22.31 -1.23
CA ILE A 305 8.80 -22.64 -2.41
C ILE A 305 10.21 -23.08 -2.00
N ALA A 306 10.83 -22.40 -1.03
CA ALA A 306 12.15 -22.79 -0.52
C ALA A 306 12.13 -24.20 0.08
N ILE A 307 11.10 -24.54 0.85
CA ILE A 307 10.86 -25.88 1.39
C ILE A 307 10.74 -26.90 0.25
N LEU A 308 9.90 -26.64 -0.75
CA LEU A 308 9.69 -27.51 -1.90
C LEU A 308 11.00 -27.81 -2.64
N VAL A 309 11.77 -26.74 -2.93
CA VAL A 309 13.06 -26.87 -3.61
C VAL A 309 14.09 -27.60 -2.73
N CYS A 310 14.09 -27.34 -1.43
CA CYS A 310 14.96 -28.05 -0.51
C CYS A 310 14.62 -29.55 -0.43
N VAL A 311 13.32 -29.91 -0.30
CA VAL A 311 12.87 -31.33 -0.32
C VAL A 311 13.37 -32.02 -1.57
N THR A 312 13.17 -31.39 -2.73
CA THR A 312 13.55 -31.99 -4.03
C THR A 312 15.05 -32.15 -4.16
N THR A 313 15.80 -31.12 -3.81
CA THR A 313 17.27 -31.11 -3.90
C THR A 313 17.90 -32.10 -2.92
N MET A 314 17.45 -32.11 -1.68
CA MET A 314 18.01 -32.99 -0.64
C MET A 314 17.63 -34.46 -0.85
N SER A 315 16.35 -34.74 -1.18
CA SER A 315 15.95 -36.12 -1.51
C SER A 315 16.76 -36.69 -2.68
N ARG A 316 17.02 -35.85 -3.66
CA ARG A 316 17.80 -36.24 -4.82
C ARG A 316 19.27 -36.49 -4.49
N MET A 317 19.89 -35.60 -3.71
CA MET A 317 21.29 -35.76 -3.27
C MET A 317 21.48 -37.03 -2.46
N VAL A 318 20.53 -37.36 -1.60
CA VAL A 318 20.53 -38.59 -0.81
C VAL A 318 20.37 -39.84 -1.70
N ASP A 319 19.51 -39.78 -2.71
CA ASP A 319 19.33 -40.88 -3.67
C ASP A 319 20.60 -41.13 -4.53
N GLU A 320 21.32 -40.12 -4.97
CA GLU A 320 22.58 -40.21 -5.72
C GLU A 320 23.72 -40.75 -4.86
N GLU A 321 23.79 -40.35 -3.60
CA GLU A 321 24.83 -40.83 -2.66
C GLU A 321 24.44 -42.12 -1.92
N ARG A 322 23.39 -42.82 -2.37
CA ARG A 322 22.83 -43.99 -1.71
C ARG A 322 23.89 -45.10 -1.45
N THR A 323 24.76 -45.38 -2.40
CA THR A 323 25.86 -46.34 -2.25
C THR A 323 26.86 -45.90 -1.19
N GLN A 324 27.22 -44.63 -1.16
CA GLN A 324 28.06 -44.07 -0.10
C GLN A 324 27.42 -44.20 1.29
N ILE A 325 26.12 -43.90 1.38
CA ILE A 325 25.37 -44.06 2.63
C ILE A 325 25.38 -45.52 3.10
N GLY A 326 25.16 -46.46 2.16
CA GLY A 326 25.21 -47.90 2.41
C GLY A 326 26.59 -48.33 2.91
N THR A 327 27.66 -47.88 2.27
CA THR A 327 29.05 -48.15 2.70
C THR A 327 29.35 -47.58 4.09
N LEU A 328 28.98 -46.34 4.36
CA LEU A 328 29.17 -45.75 5.68
C LEU A 328 28.40 -46.49 6.79
N LYS A 329 27.19 -46.95 6.50
CA LYS A 329 26.40 -47.78 7.42
C LYS A 329 27.05 -49.14 7.64
N ALA A 330 27.60 -49.78 6.59
CA ALA A 330 28.31 -51.04 6.69
C ALA A 330 29.61 -50.92 7.51
N LEU A 331 30.25 -49.75 7.46
CA LEU A 331 31.41 -49.41 8.30
C LEU A 331 31.07 -49.03 9.73
N GLY A 332 29.77 -49.07 10.14
CA GLY A 332 29.35 -48.84 11.52
C GLY A 332 29.05 -47.39 11.85
N PHE A 333 28.98 -46.48 10.89
CA PHE A 333 28.55 -45.09 11.18
C PHE A 333 27.06 -45.04 11.59
N SER A 334 26.77 -44.32 12.66
CA SER A 334 25.37 -44.12 13.14
C SER A 334 24.54 -43.32 12.12
N ASN A 335 23.23 -43.58 12.10
CA ASN A 335 22.30 -42.80 11.27
C ASN A 335 22.37 -41.32 11.53
N THR A 336 22.59 -40.90 12.80
CA THR A 336 22.76 -39.51 13.19
C THR A 336 24.03 -38.87 12.62
N ALA A 337 25.14 -39.61 12.58
CA ALA A 337 26.40 -39.14 11.98
C ALA A 337 26.27 -38.95 10.47
N ILE A 338 25.58 -39.88 9.77
CA ILE A 338 25.32 -39.78 8.33
C ILE A 338 24.35 -38.62 8.04
N ALA A 339 23.25 -38.51 8.79
CA ALA A 339 22.31 -37.38 8.66
C ALA A 339 23.01 -36.02 8.94
N GLY A 340 23.92 -35.99 9.92
CA GLY A 340 24.69 -34.80 10.28
C GLY A 340 25.50 -34.20 9.13
N LYS A 341 25.98 -35.01 8.17
CA LYS A 341 26.63 -34.52 6.95
C LYS A 341 25.68 -33.64 6.11
N TYR A 342 24.45 -34.11 5.89
CA TYR A 342 23.47 -33.42 5.07
C TYR A 342 22.86 -32.20 5.81
N LEU A 343 22.66 -32.33 7.11
CA LEU A 343 22.20 -31.21 7.95
C LEU A 343 23.23 -30.10 7.99
N LEU A 344 24.52 -30.41 8.14
CA LEU A 344 25.59 -29.40 8.08
C LEU A 344 25.68 -28.73 6.70
N TYR A 345 25.53 -29.48 5.65
CA TYR A 345 25.51 -28.94 4.27
C TYR A 345 24.38 -27.92 4.11
N SER A 346 23.15 -28.28 4.51
CA SER A 346 22.00 -27.37 4.42
C SER A 346 22.07 -26.23 5.43
N ALA A 347 22.61 -26.44 6.64
CA ALA A 347 22.82 -25.39 7.63
C ALA A 347 23.78 -24.30 7.13
N ILE A 348 24.92 -24.70 6.56
CA ILE A 348 25.88 -23.73 6.00
C ILE A 348 25.24 -22.93 4.87
N ALA A 349 24.51 -23.59 3.94
CA ALA A 349 23.82 -22.91 2.86
C ALA A 349 22.77 -21.91 3.39
N THR A 350 22.02 -22.32 4.43
CA THR A 350 20.97 -21.48 5.04
C THR A 350 21.56 -20.28 5.78
N ILE A 351 22.58 -20.47 6.60
CA ILE A 351 23.22 -19.37 7.36
C ILE A 351 23.86 -18.36 6.41
N LEU A 352 24.60 -18.83 5.40
CA LEU A 352 25.21 -17.95 4.42
C LEU A 352 24.17 -17.25 3.54
N GLY A 353 23.13 -17.97 3.11
CA GLY A 353 22.02 -17.39 2.34
C GLY A 353 21.28 -16.35 3.16
N TRP A 354 20.91 -16.68 4.40
CA TRP A 354 20.28 -15.74 5.31
C TRP A 354 21.15 -14.48 5.53
N ALA A 355 22.45 -14.65 5.81
CA ALA A 355 23.32 -13.50 6.04
C ALA A 355 23.39 -12.58 4.82
N VAL A 356 23.60 -13.14 3.63
CA VAL A 356 23.65 -12.34 2.38
C VAL A 356 22.31 -11.65 2.13
N GLY A 357 21.20 -12.38 2.21
CA GLY A 357 19.87 -11.84 1.95
C GLY A 357 19.45 -10.81 2.99
N TYR A 358 19.63 -11.13 4.28
CA TYR A 358 19.28 -10.24 5.37
C TYR A 358 20.00 -8.90 5.24
N PHE A 359 21.34 -8.90 5.22
CA PHE A 359 22.11 -7.65 5.16
C PHE A 359 21.93 -6.88 3.85
N ALA A 360 21.79 -7.55 2.72
CA ALA A 360 21.53 -6.85 1.46
C ALA A 360 20.16 -6.14 1.46
N CYS A 361 19.12 -6.80 1.99
CA CYS A 361 17.76 -6.28 1.93
C CYS A 361 17.45 -5.25 3.03
N ILE A 362 17.97 -5.39 4.24
CA ILE A 362 17.74 -4.41 5.31
C ILE A 362 18.38 -3.04 5.02
N TRP A 363 19.38 -2.98 4.14
CA TRP A 363 19.99 -1.74 3.69
C TRP A 363 19.43 -1.27 2.34
N GLY A 364 19.12 -2.22 1.46
CA GLY A 364 18.68 -1.90 0.10
C GLY A 364 17.22 -1.52 0.01
N LEU A 365 16.30 -2.28 0.65
CA LEU A 365 14.87 -2.05 0.51
C LEU A 365 14.43 -0.72 1.15
N PRO A 366 14.79 -0.38 2.40
CA PRO A 366 14.39 0.91 2.97
C PRO A 366 14.81 2.09 2.10
N LYS A 367 16.03 2.03 1.51
CA LYS A 367 16.51 3.08 0.61
C LYS A 367 15.67 3.18 -0.67
N ILE A 368 15.35 2.03 -1.29
CA ILE A 368 14.55 2.01 -2.53
C ILE A 368 13.16 2.57 -2.26
N PHE A 369 12.52 2.13 -1.18
CA PHE A 369 11.19 2.62 -0.80
C PHE A 369 11.21 4.10 -0.47
N TRP A 370 12.20 4.56 0.30
CA TRP A 370 12.28 5.97 0.69
C TRP A 370 12.52 6.91 -0.50
N VAL A 371 13.27 6.46 -1.50
CA VAL A 371 13.41 7.21 -2.76
C VAL A 371 12.09 7.26 -3.52
N ALA A 372 11.35 6.15 -3.53
CA ALA A 372 10.04 6.07 -4.17
C ALA A 372 8.99 6.98 -3.49
N TYR A 373 8.93 6.92 -2.17
CA TYR A 373 8.01 7.74 -1.38
C TYR A 373 8.49 9.19 -1.19
N GLY A 374 9.74 9.50 -1.53
CA GLY A 374 10.29 10.85 -1.46
C GLY A 374 9.64 11.86 -2.40
N GLU A 375 8.90 11.40 -3.40
CA GLU A 375 8.06 12.23 -4.26
C GLU A 375 6.79 12.72 -3.53
N ILE A 376 6.33 11.98 -2.51
CA ILE A 376 5.17 12.33 -1.68
C ILE A 376 5.60 12.85 -0.31
N TYR A 377 6.56 12.18 0.35
CA TYR A 377 6.98 12.45 1.73
C TYR A 377 8.45 12.89 1.79
N ASN A 378 8.72 14.14 1.48
CA ASN A 378 10.09 14.67 1.50
C ASN A 378 10.39 15.45 2.79
N PHE A 379 10.05 14.92 3.97
CA PHE A 379 10.19 15.65 5.23
C PHE A 379 11.49 15.38 6.00
N ALA A 380 12.10 14.20 5.86
CA ALA A 380 13.34 13.85 6.56
C ALA A 380 14.10 12.72 5.86
N PRO A 381 15.43 12.59 6.02
CA PRO A 381 16.18 11.43 5.53
C PRO A 381 15.83 10.16 6.33
N ILE A 382 15.73 9.00 5.66
CA ILE A 382 15.37 7.74 6.33
C ILE A 382 16.40 7.37 7.41
N LYS A 383 15.88 7.03 8.59
CA LYS A 383 16.68 6.53 9.72
C LYS A 383 16.72 5.00 9.69
N TYR A 384 17.93 4.43 9.48
CA TYR A 384 18.08 2.98 9.40
C TYR A 384 18.00 2.31 10.77
N LEU A 385 17.23 1.23 10.85
CA LEU A 385 17.08 0.42 12.05
C LEU A 385 17.76 -0.95 11.89
N PHE A 386 18.34 -1.44 12.95
CA PHE A 386 18.78 -2.83 13.07
C PHE A 386 18.02 -3.52 14.20
N SER A 387 17.22 -4.52 13.85
CA SER A 387 16.44 -5.30 14.81
C SER A 387 17.08 -6.68 15.04
N PRO A 388 17.75 -6.90 16.22
CA PRO A 388 18.30 -8.22 16.56
C PRO A 388 17.22 -9.30 16.70
N SER A 389 16.02 -8.92 17.14
CA SER A 389 14.87 -9.82 17.28
C SER A 389 14.41 -10.34 15.90
N LEU A 390 14.26 -9.45 14.91
CA LEU A 390 13.92 -9.82 13.56
C LEU A 390 15.00 -10.70 12.91
N ALA A 391 16.28 -10.40 13.14
CA ALA A 391 17.40 -11.23 12.70
C ALA A 391 17.31 -12.65 13.26
N ALA A 392 17.03 -12.79 14.55
CA ALA A 392 16.90 -14.09 15.21
C ALA A 392 15.66 -14.87 14.72
N ILE A 393 14.52 -14.18 14.54
CA ILE A 393 13.28 -14.78 14.04
C ILE A 393 13.47 -15.31 12.61
N THR A 394 13.97 -14.48 11.70
CA THR A 394 14.18 -14.86 10.30
C THR A 394 15.18 -15.97 10.12
N LEU A 395 16.28 -15.96 10.91
CA LEU A 395 17.25 -17.06 10.91
C LEU A 395 16.63 -18.35 11.46
N SER A 396 15.87 -18.28 12.55
CA SER A 396 15.22 -19.44 13.16
C SER A 396 14.20 -20.08 12.22
N ILE A 397 13.33 -19.29 11.58
CA ILE A 397 12.37 -19.78 10.60
C ILE A 397 13.10 -20.46 9.43
N SER A 398 14.14 -19.84 8.88
CA SER A 398 14.93 -20.39 7.79
C SER A 398 15.62 -21.70 8.18
N LEU A 399 16.23 -21.76 9.37
CA LEU A 399 16.89 -22.98 9.84
C LEU A 399 15.87 -24.10 10.10
N VAL A 400 14.80 -23.85 10.81
CA VAL A 400 13.76 -24.85 11.09
C VAL A 400 13.18 -25.41 9.80
N SER A 401 12.85 -24.55 8.85
CA SER A 401 12.27 -24.93 7.56
C SER A 401 13.24 -25.81 6.73
N ILE A 402 14.48 -25.37 6.56
CA ILE A 402 15.45 -26.06 5.69
C ILE A 402 16.06 -27.29 6.38
N LEU A 403 16.40 -27.23 7.66
CA LEU A 403 16.94 -28.39 8.39
C LEU A 403 15.88 -29.45 8.63
N GLY A 404 14.66 -29.05 8.99
CA GLY A 404 13.54 -29.99 9.15
C GLY A 404 13.26 -30.74 7.85
N THR A 405 13.23 -30.03 6.73
CA THR A 405 13.09 -30.59 5.40
C THR A 405 14.23 -31.54 5.02
N SER A 406 15.47 -31.13 5.27
CA SER A 406 16.67 -31.96 5.03
C SER A 406 16.66 -33.24 5.87
N TYR A 407 16.26 -33.15 7.13
CA TYR A 407 16.12 -34.29 8.03
C TYR A 407 15.07 -35.28 7.55
N ILE A 408 13.88 -34.79 7.17
CA ILE A 408 12.80 -35.63 6.64
C ILE A 408 13.26 -36.38 5.38
N SER A 409 13.95 -35.69 4.44
CA SER A 409 14.48 -36.26 3.23
C SER A 409 15.52 -37.34 3.50
N CYS A 410 16.42 -37.15 4.46
CA CYS A 410 17.43 -38.10 4.87
C CYS A 410 16.84 -39.34 5.57
N ARG A 411 15.87 -39.13 6.45
CA ARG A 411 15.27 -40.20 7.29
C ARG A 411 14.72 -41.35 6.45
N HIS A 412 14.15 -41.06 5.28
CA HIS A 412 13.58 -42.09 4.44
C HIS A 412 14.66 -43.07 3.91
N ALA A 413 15.79 -42.58 3.44
CA ALA A 413 16.91 -43.40 2.96
C ALA A 413 17.63 -44.11 4.13
N LEU A 414 17.77 -43.46 5.28
CA LEU A 414 18.42 -44.02 6.45
C LEU A 414 17.64 -45.16 7.13
N LYS A 415 16.38 -45.39 6.81
CA LYS A 415 15.62 -46.55 7.26
C LYS A 415 15.99 -47.84 6.51
N GLU A 416 16.56 -47.73 5.30
CA GLU A 416 16.92 -48.90 4.50
C GLU A 416 18.17 -49.61 5.05
N VAL A 417 18.25 -50.94 4.90
CA VAL A 417 19.42 -51.72 5.34
C VAL A 417 20.61 -51.51 4.38
N PRO A 418 21.88 -51.63 4.85
CA PRO A 418 23.07 -51.38 4.04
C PRO A 418 23.10 -52.16 2.71
N ALA A 419 22.74 -53.43 2.75
CA ALA A 419 22.72 -54.28 1.57
C ALA A 419 21.76 -53.83 0.48
N SER A 420 20.58 -53.24 0.83
CA SER A 420 19.65 -52.72 -0.13
C SER A 420 20.11 -51.36 -0.70
N LEU A 421 20.90 -50.61 0.06
CA LEU A 421 21.44 -49.30 -0.36
C LEU A 421 22.59 -49.47 -1.37
N ILE A 422 23.38 -50.52 -1.24
CA ILE A 422 24.52 -50.79 -2.13
C ILE A 422 24.08 -51.43 -3.46
N ARG A 423 22.96 -52.18 -3.47
CA ARG A 423 22.45 -52.80 -4.69
C ARG A 423 21.86 -51.76 -5.67
N PRO A 424 22.19 -51.84 -6.98
CA PRO A 424 21.56 -51.02 -8.00
C PRO A 424 20.05 -51.26 -8.01
N ARG A 425 19.28 -50.16 -8.10
CA ARG A 425 17.80 -50.27 -8.31
C ARG A 425 17.55 -50.82 -9.71
N VAL A 426 16.85 -51.93 -9.80
CA VAL A 426 16.36 -52.46 -11.07
C VAL A 426 15.35 -51.45 -11.66
N GLY A 427 15.59 -51.05 -12.90
CA GLY A 427 14.71 -50.11 -13.62
C GLY A 427 13.28 -50.67 -13.69
N LYS A 428 12.30 -49.83 -13.39
CA LYS A 428 10.87 -50.23 -13.49
C LYS A 428 10.55 -50.57 -14.95
N VAL A 429 10.07 -51.79 -15.22
CA VAL A 429 9.56 -52.20 -16.54
C VAL A 429 8.45 -51.22 -16.96
N GLY A 430 8.59 -50.61 -18.13
CA GLY A 430 7.67 -49.59 -18.63
C GLY A 430 6.26 -50.14 -18.86
N LYS A 431 5.29 -49.63 -18.13
CA LYS A 431 3.87 -49.88 -18.40
C LYS A 431 3.38 -48.95 -19.54
N ARG A 432 2.37 -49.40 -20.29
CA ARG A 432 1.71 -48.59 -21.32
C ARG A 432 1.14 -47.34 -20.70
N VAL A 433 1.36 -46.18 -21.33
CA VAL A 433 0.86 -44.88 -20.85
C VAL A 433 -0.53 -44.58 -21.40
N LEU A 434 -1.32 -43.82 -20.66
CA LEU A 434 -2.72 -43.49 -20.98
C LEU A 434 -2.86 -42.89 -22.39
N LEU A 435 -1.93 -42.05 -22.84
CA LEU A 435 -1.98 -41.43 -24.17
C LEU A 435 -1.75 -42.44 -25.31
N GLU A 436 -1.07 -43.55 -25.04
CA GLU A 436 -0.90 -44.63 -26.03
C GLU A 436 -2.24 -45.30 -26.38
N ARG A 437 -3.27 -45.15 -25.53
CA ARG A 437 -4.62 -45.68 -25.80
C ARG A 437 -5.40 -44.83 -26.80
N ILE A 438 -5.01 -43.58 -27.01
CA ILE A 438 -5.62 -42.66 -27.98
C ILE A 438 -4.83 -42.73 -29.28
N LYS A 439 -5.08 -43.79 -30.04
CA LYS A 439 -4.35 -44.12 -31.28
C LYS A 439 -4.26 -42.97 -32.32
N PRO A 440 -5.36 -42.17 -32.60
CA PRO A 440 -5.27 -41.13 -33.63
C PRO A 440 -4.31 -39.99 -33.25
N LEU A 441 -4.23 -39.64 -31.98
CA LEU A 441 -3.33 -38.60 -31.47
C LEU A 441 -1.88 -39.12 -31.42
N TRP A 442 -1.71 -40.33 -30.89
CA TRP A 442 -0.40 -40.96 -30.75
C TRP A 442 0.34 -41.16 -32.08
N ASN A 443 -0.38 -41.58 -33.15
CA ASN A 443 0.21 -41.82 -34.44
C ASN A 443 0.72 -40.57 -35.16
N ARG A 444 0.11 -39.39 -34.88
CA ARG A 444 0.55 -38.12 -35.46
C ARG A 444 1.79 -37.51 -34.81
N LEU A 445 2.24 -38.01 -33.66
CA LEU A 445 3.42 -37.54 -32.98
C LEU A 445 4.71 -38.07 -33.58
N SER A 446 5.75 -37.22 -33.69
CA SER A 446 7.10 -37.62 -34.05
C SER A 446 7.71 -38.57 -32.99
N PHE A 447 8.69 -39.36 -33.37
CA PHE A 447 9.37 -40.33 -32.49
C PHE A 447 9.88 -39.66 -31.18
N LEU A 448 10.56 -38.51 -31.30
CA LEU A 448 11.07 -37.77 -30.16
C LEU A 448 9.95 -37.31 -29.22
N ARG A 449 8.85 -36.81 -29.76
CA ARG A 449 7.68 -36.36 -28.95
C ARG A 449 7.03 -37.57 -28.23
N LYS A 450 6.93 -38.74 -28.88
CA LYS A 450 6.42 -39.96 -28.25
C LYS A 450 7.26 -40.38 -27.04
N ILE A 451 8.60 -40.36 -27.17
CA ILE A 451 9.50 -40.68 -26.08
C ILE A 451 9.41 -39.67 -24.95
N THR A 452 9.38 -38.37 -25.27
CA THR A 452 9.24 -37.28 -24.29
C THR A 452 7.98 -37.48 -23.44
N ILE A 453 6.82 -37.65 -24.07
CA ILE A 453 5.55 -37.84 -23.38
C ILE A 453 5.54 -39.13 -22.54
N ARG A 454 6.10 -40.21 -23.06
CA ARG A 454 6.23 -41.48 -22.33
C ARG A 454 7.08 -41.31 -21.08
N ASN A 455 8.21 -40.63 -21.16
CA ASN A 455 9.10 -40.37 -20.03
C ASN A 455 8.43 -39.47 -18.99
N MET A 456 7.71 -38.41 -19.42
CA MET A 456 6.93 -37.57 -18.51
C MET A 456 5.94 -38.39 -17.68
N LEU A 457 5.19 -39.27 -18.31
CA LEU A 457 4.15 -40.04 -17.63
C LEU A 457 4.70 -41.23 -16.80
N LEU A 458 5.92 -41.71 -17.09
CA LEU A 458 6.59 -42.71 -16.29
C LEU A 458 7.19 -42.16 -15.00
N TYR A 459 7.74 -40.93 -15.04
CA TYR A 459 8.40 -40.30 -13.90
C TYR A 459 7.48 -39.28 -13.19
N LYS A 460 6.28 -39.68 -12.80
CA LYS A 460 5.21 -38.86 -12.25
C LYS A 460 5.66 -37.91 -11.10
N ARG A 461 6.49 -38.44 -10.17
CA ARG A 461 6.98 -37.64 -9.03
C ARG A 461 7.77 -36.39 -9.49
N ARG A 462 8.62 -36.57 -10.52
CA ARG A 462 9.41 -35.51 -11.12
C ARG A 462 8.50 -34.47 -11.80
N VAL A 463 7.54 -34.92 -12.59
CA VAL A 463 6.61 -34.06 -13.30
C VAL A 463 5.78 -33.23 -12.30
N VAL A 464 5.23 -33.85 -11.26
CA VAL A 464 4.48 -33.15 -10.21
C VAL A 464 5.35 -32.08 -9.54
N MET A 465 6.62 -32.41 -9.21
CA MET A 465 7.53 -31.46 -8.61
C MET A 465 7.81 -30.23 -9.51
N MET A 466 8.00 -30.47 -10.82
CA MET A 466 8.21 -29.40 -11.79
C MET A 466 6.93 -28.57 -11.96
N LEU A 467 5.76 -29.22 -12.06
CA LEU A 467 4.48 -28.53 -12.20
C LEU A 467 4.17 -27.64 -10.98
N VAL A 468 4.38 -28.16 -9.78
CA VAL A 468 4.15 -27.38 -8.55
C VAL A 468 5.18 -26.25 -8.42
N GLY A 469 6.49 -26.54 -8.60
CA GLY A 469 7.53 -25.53 -8.44
C GLY A 469 7.41 -24.37 -9.44
N ILE A 470 7.27 -24.68 -10.73
CA ILE A 470 7.15 -23.66 -11.79
C ILE A 470 5.76 -22.99 -11.72
N GLY A 471 4.71 -23.76 -11.42
CA GLY A 471 3.35 -23.26 -11.28
C GLY A 471 3.20 -22.28 -10.14
N CYS A 472 3.80 -22.54 -8.98
CA CYS A 472 3.82 -21.58 -7.86
C CYS A 472 4.57 -20.28 -8.25
N CYS A 473 5.70 -20.40 -8.96
CA CYS A 473 6.42 -19.22 -9.43
C CYS A 473 5.60 -18.39 -10.44
N ALA A 474 4.91 -19.03 -11.38
CA ALA A 474 4.00 -18.37 -12.30
C ALA A 474 2.82 -17.73 -11.54
N GLY A 475 2.31 -18.41 -10.51
CA GLY A 475 1.27 -17.88 -9.62
C GLY A 475 1.72 -16.61 -8.89
N LEU A 476 2.95 -16.57 -8.37
CA LEU A 476 3.48 -15.36 -7.73
C LEU A 476 3.61 -14.17 -8.70
N LEU A 477 3.97 -14.43 -9.96
CA LEU A 477 4.00 -13.40 -10.99
C LEU A 477 2.58 -12.87 -11.28
N VAL A 478 1.58 -13.76 -11.39
CA VAL A 478 0.17 -13.34 -11.53
C VAL A 478 -0.29 -12.53 -10.33
N THR A 479 0.10 -12.94 -9.11
CA THR A 479 -0.23 -12.20 -7.88
C THR A 479 0.36 -10.80 -7.92
N ALA A 480 1.63 -10.65 -8.28
CA ALA A 480 2.29 -9.35 -8.32
C ALA A 480 1.68 -8.41 -9.39
N PHE A 481 1.42 -8.92 -10.60
CA PHE A 481 0.72 -8.13 -11.62
C PHE A 481 -0.76 -7.87 -11.27
N GLY A 482 -1.41 -8.82 -10.58
CA GLY A 482 -2.79 -8.65 -10.13
C GLY A 482 -2.94 -7.58 -9.04
N ILE A 483 -1.98 -7.44 -8.14
CA ILE A 483 -1.96 -6.35 -7.17
C ILE A 483 -1.89 -4.99 -7.90
N HIS A 484 -1.03 -4.88 -8.91
CA HIS A 484 -0.99 -3.69 -9.76
C HIS A 484 -2.35 -3.38 -10.38
N ASP A 485 -2.99 -4.37 -11.02
CA ASP A 485 -4.29 -4.18 -11.66
C ASP A 485 -5.37 -3.74 -10.68
N SER A 486 -5.33 -4.28 -9.46
CA SER A 486 -6.29 -3.97 -8.40
C SER A 486 -6.12 -2.57 -7.83
N MET A 487 -4.89 -2.05 -7.80
CA MET A 487 -4.58 -0.71 -7.27
C MET A 487 -4.85 0.38 -8.31
N VAL A 488 -4.24 0.25 -9.49
CA VAL A 488 -4.39 1.25 -10.57
C VAL A 488 -5.82 1.32 -11.09
N GLY A 489 -6.57 0.22 -11.04
CA GLY A 489 -7.96 0.19 -11.46
C GLY A 489 -8.91 1.00 -10.58
N VAL A 490 -8.52 1.31 -9.32
CA VAL A 490 -9.36 2.06 -8.39
C VAL A 490 -9.62 3.48 -8.89
N GLY A 491 -8.56 4.22 -9.25
CA GLY A 491 -8.68 5.58 -9.77
C GLY A 491 -9.52 5.64 -11.05
N ASP A 492 -9.18 4.77 -12.02
CA ASP A 492 -9.90 4.70 -13.30
C ASP A 492 -11.42 4.50 -13.12
N ILE A 493 -11.82 3.57 -12.24
CA ILE A 493 -13.24 3.25 -12.03
C ILE A 493 -13.92 4.34 -11.20
N GLN A 494 -13.29 4.81 -10.14
CA GLN A 494 -13.89 5.81 -9.25
C GLN A 494 -14.19 7.12 -9.99
N PHE A 495 -13.19 7.68 -10.66
CA PHE A 495 -13.29 9.01 -11.25
C PHE A 495 -13.81 9.03 -12.69
N ASN A 496 -13.66 7.92 -13.45
CA ASN A 496 -14.12 7.85 -14.83
C ASN A 496 -15.44 7.10 -15.02
N ASP A 497 -15.78 6.13 -14.14
CA ASP A 497 -17.01 5.34 -14.31
C ASP A 497 -18.08 5.66 -13.28
N ILE A 498 -17.73 6.00 -12.04
CA ILE A 498 -18.66 6.22 -10.93
C ILE A 498 -18.99 7.71 -10.80
N GLN A 499 -18.00 8.58 -10.57
CA GLN A 499 -18.18 10.03 -10.42
C GLN A 499 -18.10 10.72 -11.77
N LYS A 500 -19.16 11.43 -12.16
CA LYS A 500 -19.30 12.06 -13.48
C LYS A 500 -19.35 13.58 -13.44
N TYR A 501 -19.27 14.18 -12.28
CA TYR A 501 -19.17 15.61 -12.10
C TYR A 501 -17.69 16.07 -12.12
N ASN A 502 -17.47 17.38 -12.32
CA ASN A 502 -16.13 17.96 -12.33
C ASN A 502 -15.81 18.69 -11.01
N ILE A 503 -16.83 19.32 -10.41
CA ILE A 503 -16.67 20.16 -9.22
C ILE A 503 -17.76 19.82 -8.22
N GLN A 504 -17.36 19.70 -6.96
CA GLN A 504 -18.26 19.69 -5.82
C GLN A 504 -18.11 21.01 -5.07
N ALA A 505 -19.20 21.74 -4.85
CA ALA A 505 -19.19 22.96 -4.06
C ALA A 505 -20.17 22.83 -2.90
N SER A 506 -19.72 23.18 -1.69
CA SER A 506 -20.59 23.23 -0.51
C SER A 506 -20.95 24.68 -0.20
N TYR A 507 -22.13 24.90 0.33
CA TYR A 507 -22.62 26.21 0.67
C TYR A 507 -23.47 26.22 1.95
N ASP A 508 -23.56 27.38 2.57
CA ASP A 508 -24.46 27.58 3.73
C ASP A 508 -25.92 27.44 3.29
N THR A 509 -26.67 26.56 3.95
CA THR A 509 -28.09 26.30 3.67
C THR A 509 -28.97 27.55 3.61
N ALA A 510 -28.65 28.54 4.42
CA ALA A 510 -29.36 29.88 4.43
C ALA A 510 -29.08 30.69 3.15
N SER A 511 -28.04 30.35 2.40
CA SER A 511 -27.61 31.03 1.18
C SER A 511 -28.06 30.36 -0.12
N LYS A 512 -28.73 29.21 -0.05
CA LYS A 512 -29.14 28.37 -1.18
C LYS A 512 -29.73 29.17 -2.35
N ASP A 513 -30.74 30.01 -2.10
CA ASP A 513 -31.45 30.74 -3.20
C ASP A 513 -30.52 31.74 -3.88
N LYS A 514 -29.65 32.43 -3.13
CA LYS A 514 -28.67 33.38 -3.67
C LYS A 514 -27.57 32.68 -4.46
N VAL A 515 -27.15 31.50 -4.02
CA VAL A 515 -26.16 30.67 -4.72
C VAL A 515 -26.75 30.21 -6.03
N ASN A 516 -27.98 29.67 -6.06
CA ASN A 516 -28.63 29.21 -7.28
C ASN A 516 -28.85 30.37 -8.28
N GLU A 517 -29.28 31.55 -7.82
CA GLU A 517 -29.43 32.76 -8.68
C GLU A 517 -28.10 33.15 -9.35
N LYS A 518 -26.99 33.04 -8.63
CA LYS A 518 -25.66 33.35 -9.16
C LYS A 518 -25.12 32.28 -10.09
N LEU A 519 -25.42 30.98 -9.85
CA LEU A 519 -25.07 29.89 -10.73
C LEU A 519 -25.71 30.03 -12.11
N GLU A 520 -26.99 30.44 -12.18
CA GLU A 520 -27.68 30.66 -13.45
C GLU A 520 -27.02 31.77 -14.30
N ALA A 521 -26.21 32.62 -13.70
CA ALA A 521 -25.48 33.69 -14.38
C ALA A 521 -24.11 33.22 -14.94
N ILE A 522 -23.71 31.98 -14.69
CA ILE A 522 -22.45 31.39 -15.20
C ILE A 522 -22.78 30.56 -16.44
N ASP A 523 -22.59 31.12 -17.63
CA ASP A 523 -22.93 30.47 -18.91
C ASP A 523 -22.10 29.23 -19.23
N GLU A 524 -20.97 29.01 -18.55
CA GLU A 524 -20.07 27.90 -18.83
C GLU A 524 -20.40 26.62 -18.04
N LEU A 525 -21.46 26.58 -17.25
CA LEU A 525 -21.94 25.37 -16.58
C LEU A 525 -22.83 24.57 -17.51
N ASP A 526 -22.46 23.32 -17.79
CA ASP A 526 -23.29 22.45 -18.64
C ASP A 526 -24.53 21.98 -17.87
N ARG A 527 -24.34 21.47 -16.65
CA ARG A 527 -25.43 21.09 -15.74
C ARG A 527 -24.95 21.03 -14.29
N TYR A 528 -25.87 21.14 -13.36
CA TYR A 528 -25.62 20.97 -11.93
C TYR A 528 -26.83 20.38 -11.22
N ILE A 529 -26.57 19.74 -10.05
CA ILE A 529 -27.60 19.21 -9.17
C ILE A 529 -27.34 19.63 -7.74
N ASN A 530 -28.42 20.01 -7.03
CA ASN A 530 -28.38 20.29 -5.60
C ASN A 530 -28.52 18.98 -4.83
N VAL A 531 -27.60 18.73 -3.91
CA VAL A 531 -27.59 17.57 -3.01
C VAL A 531 -27.35 18.03 -1.58
N ARG A 532 -27.61 17.15 -0.65
CA ARG A 532 -27.19 17.36 0.73
C ARG A 532 -26.10 16.34 1.07
N ILE A 533 -24.96 16.82 1.55
CA ILE A 533 -23.82 16.01 1.98
C ILE A 533 -23.54 16.32 3.45
N ASP A 534 -23.78 15.35 4.32
CA ASP A 534 -23.53 15.48 5.75
C ASP A 534 -22.55 14.40 6.21
N LYS A 535 -21.70 14.72 7.17
CA LYS A 535 -20.91 13.73 7.88
C LYS A 535 -21.70 13.22 9.07
N ILE A 536 -21.96 11.94 9.12
CA ILE A 536 -22.78 11.30 10.16
C ILE A 536 -22.06 10.08 10.73
N ASP A 537 -22.45 9.67 11.91
CA ASP A 537 -21.99 8.43 12.53
C ASP A 537 -22.98 7.30 12.25
N ALA A 538 -22.50 6.23 11.65
CA ALA A 538 -23.26 5.00 11.43
C ALA A 538 -22.83 3.92 12.41
N SER A 539 -23.78 3.20 13.00
CA SER A 539 -23.51 2.14 13.96
C SER A 539 -24.37 0.90 13.70
N ALA A 540 -23.76 -0.26 13.89
CA ALA A 540 -24.44 -1.55 13.88
C ALA A 540 -23.82 -2.47 14.93
N GLU A 541 -24.65 -3.10 15.75
CA GLU A 541 -24.25 -3.97 16.89
C GLU A 541 -23.24 -3.28 17.83
N LYS A 542 -21.92 -3.45 17.59
CA LYS A 542 -20.82 -2.89 18.40
C LYS A 542 -19.85 -2.04 17.58
N SER A 543 -20.09 -1.93 16.29
CA SER A 543 -19.22 -1.20 15.37
C SER A 543 -19.83 0.18 15.09
N MET A 544 -18.98 1.21 15.06
CA MET A 544 -19.35 2.59 14.72
C MET A 544 -18.33 3.12 13.70
N SER A 545 -18.80 3.88 12.72
CA SER A 545 -17.96 4.50 11.70
C SER A 545 -18.55 5.84 11.26
N SER A 546 -17.71 6.85 11.13
CA SER A 546 -18.11 8.12 10.52
C SER A 546 -18.13 7.97 9.01
N ILE A 547 -19.22 8.39 8.38
CA ILE A 547 -19.52 8.21 6.95
C ILE A 547 -20.06 9.50 6.33
N ASN A 548 -19.95 9.60 5.00
CA ASN A 548 -20.57 10.71 4.27
C ASN A 548 -21.95 10.27 3.77
N LEU A 549 -22.99 10.92 4.23
CA LEU A 549 -24.34 10.74 3.75
C LEU A 549 -24.60 11.69 2.59
N ILE A 550 -25.03 11.14 1.47
CA ILE A 550 -25.52 11.92 0.32
C ILE A 550 -27.02 11.70 0.18
N SER A 551 -27.78 12.78 0.35
CA SER A 551 -29.22 12.75 0.08
C SER A 551 -29.59 13.67 -1.09
N TYR A 552 -30.53 13.23 -1.91
CA TYR A 552 -30.88 13.84 -3.20
C TYR A 552 -32.39 13.90 -3.39
N SER A 553 -32.86 14.91 -4.10
CA SER A 553 -34.28 15.14 -4.41
C SER A 553 -34.67 14.79 -5.86
N SER A 554 -33.71 14.43 -6.70
CA SER A 554 -33.97 14.11 -8.10
C SER A 554 -33.24 12.83 -8.54
N ASP A 555 -33.90 11.99 -9.32
CA ASP A 555 -33.32 10.79 -9.93
C ASP A 555 -32.16 11.11 -10.89
N GLU A 556 -32.00 12.38 -11.28
CA GLU A 556 -30.88 12.86 -12.09
C GLU A 556 -29.52 12.68 -11.41
N ILE A 557 -29.49 12.39 -10.10
CA ILE A 557 -28.26 12.07 -9.35
C ILE A 557 -27.46 10.96 -10.05
N THR A 558 -28.11 9.99 -10.69
CA THR A 558 -27.45 8.90 -11.41
C THR A 558 -26.64 9.37 -12.63
N GLY A 559 -26.91 10.59 -13.12
CA GLY A 559 -26.11 11.23 -14.15
C GLY A 559 -24.79 11.82 -13.64
N TYR A 560 -24.69 12.13 -12.35
CA TYR A 560 -23.51 12.70 -11.70
C TYR A 560 -22.76 11.67 -10.86
N TRP A 561 -23.46 10.69 -10.31
CA TRP A 561 -22.89 9.61 -9.50
C TRP A 561 -23.58 8.29 -9.83
N ARG A 562 -22.88 7.42 -10.53
CA ARG A 562 -23.43 6.13 -10.95
C ARG A 562 -23.35 5.11 -9.83
N LEU A 563 -24.48 4.58 -9.44
CA LEU A 563 -24.56 3.51 -8.45
C LEU A 563 -24.51 2.16 -9.17
N LEU A 564 -23.33 1.56 -9.26
CA LEU A 564 -23.07 0.30 -9.96
C LEU A 564 -22.83 -0.83 -8.96
N ASN A 565 -23.16 -2.07 -9.33
CA ASN A 565 -22.74 -3.28 -8.64
C ASN A 565 -22.30 -4.30 -9.73
N ASP A 566 -21.03 -4.70 -9.71
CA ASP A 566 -20.41 -5.51 -10.76
C ASP A 566 -20.68 -4.96 -12.19
N GLY A 567 -20.68 -3.65 -12.36
CA GLY A 567 -20.92 -2.96 -13.62
C GLY A 567 -22.40 -2.89 -14.04
N VAL A 568 -23.32 -3.34 -13.20
CA VAL A 568 -24.77 -3.24 -13.43
C VAL A 568 -25.31 -2.06 -12.62
N GLU A 569 -26.10 -1.20 -13.26
CA GLU A 569 -26.69 -0.03 -12.61
C GLU A 569 -27.79 -0.46 -11.63
N LEU A 570 -27.70 0.00 -10.40
CA LEU A 570 -28.65 -0.27 -9.34
C LEU A 570 -29.85 0.68 -9.45
N ALA A 571 -31.02 0.20 -9.06
CA ALA A 571 -32.17 1.07 -8.86
C ALA A 571 -31.95 1.93 -7.60
N LEU A 572 -32.41 3.19 -7.65
CA LEU A 572 -32.37 4.08 -6.49
C LEU A 572 -33.14 3.47 -5.31
N PRO A 573 -32.70 3.72 -4.06
CA PRO A 573 -33.30 3.15 -2.87
C PRO A 573 -34.74 3.66 -2.67
N ALA A 574 -35.61 2.77 -2.23
CA ALA A 574 -36.97 3.15 -1.86
C ALA A 574 -37.00 3.94 -0.56
N LYS A 575 -38.15 4.54 -0.24
CA LYS A 575 -38.32 5.28 1.01
C LYS A 575 -38.07 4.37 2.23
N GLY A 576 -37.23 4.87 3.15
CA GLY A 576 -36.76 4.12 4.31
C GLY A 576 -35.56 3.19 4.06
N GLU A 577 -35.03 3.22 2.84
CA GLU A 577 -33.86 2.45 2.44
C GLU A 577 -32.68 3.33 2.07
N ALA A 578 -31.46 2.75 2.13
CA ALA A 578 -30.22 3.38 1.69
C ALA A 578 -29.32 2.41 0.93
N ILE A 579 -28.55 2.93 -0.02
CA ILE A 579 -27.48 2.20 -0.69
C ILE A 579 -26.16 2.60 -0.03
N ILE A 580 -25.33 1.62 0.30
CA ILE A 580 -24.10 1.82 1.06
C ILE A 580 -22.86 1.42 0.26
N SER A 581 -21.71 2.02 0.56
CA SER A 581 -20.41 1.62 -0.01
C SER A 581 -19.92 0.29 0.57
N PRO A 582 -19.03 -0.46 -0.13
CA PRO A 582 -18.53 -1.75 0.33
C PRO A 582 -17.78 -1.66 1.66
N LYS A 583 -17.11 -0.53 1.92
CA LYS A 583 -16.41 -0.29 3.18
C LYS A 583 -17.35 -0.11 4.35
N VAL A 584 -18.44 0.62 4.17
CA VAL A 584 -19.51 0.75 5.19
C VAL A 584 -20.08 -0.63 5.49
N ALA A 585 -20.37 -1.43 4.45
CA ALA A 585 -20.86 -2.80 4.60
C ALA A 585 -19.85 -3.68 5.37
N GLU A 586 -18.55 -3.55 5.11
CA GLU A 586 -17.50 -4.31 5.81
C GLU A 586 -17.33 -3.87 7.26
N LYS A 587 -17.20 -2.55 7.52
CA LYS A 587 -16.97 -1.99 8.86
C LYS A 587 -18.12 -2.29 9.81
N LEU A 588 -19.33 -2.19 9.33
CA LEU A 588 -20.55 -2.44 10.11
C LEU A 588 -21.09 -3.88 9.97
N SER A 589 -20.41 -4.74 9.19
CA SER A 589 -20.80 -6.13 8.92
C SER A 589 -22.23 -6.25 8.37
N LEU A 590 -22.63 -5.35 7.47
CA LEU A 590 -23.96 -5.23 6.88
C LEU A 590 -24.04 -5.94 5.53
N SER A 591 -25.23 -6.47 5.26
CA SER A 591 -25.61 -7.04 3.97
C SER A 591 -26.96 -6.49 3.51
N LYS A 592 -27.28 -6.68 2.24
CA LYS A 592 -28.59 -6.28 1.70
C LYS A 592 -29.75 -6.81 2.55
N GLY A 593 -30.61 -5.90 3.00
CA GLY A 593 -31.76 -6.14 3.86
C GLY A 593 -31.52 -6.01 5.35
N ASP A 594 -30.28 -5.81 5.79
CA ASP A 594 -29.96 -5.50 7.19
C ASP A 594 -30.28 -4.04 7.50
N SER A 595 -30.46 -3.72 8.78
CA SER A 595 -30.70 -2.35 9.23
C SER A 595 -29.58 -1.89 10.13
N PHE A 596 -29.29 -0.57 10.09
CA PHE A 596 -28.28 0.06 10.92
C PHE A 596 -28.75 1.42 11.42
N GLU A 597 -28.15 1.89 12.50
CA GLU A 597 -28.46 3.18 13.09
C GLU A 597 -27.52 4.26 12.53
N MET A 598 -28.08 5.43 12.27
CA MET A 598 -27.33 6.63 11.88
C MET A 598 -27.59 7.71 12.93
N ARG A 599 -26.57 8.48 13.25
CA ARG A 599 -26.62 9.60 14.16
C ARG A 599 -26.08 10.84 13.46
N ASP A 600 -26.89 11.88 13.42
CA ASP A 600 -26.49 13.17 12.88
C ASP A 600 -25.72 14.06 13.89
N ALA A 601 -25.28 15.23 13.44
CA ALA A 601 -24.56 16.19 14.27
C ALA A 601 -25.39 16.70 15.46
N ASP A 602 -26.75 16.71 15.35
CA ASP A 602 -27.66 17.09 16.42
C ASP A 602 -28.00 15.93 17.38
N MET A 603 -27.24 14.80 17.29
CA MET A 603 -27.42 13.59 18.10
C MET A 603 -28.77 12.88 17.87
N ARG A 604 -29.47 13.16 16.77
CA ARG A 604 -30.67 12.44 16.38
C ARG A 604 -30.31 11.08 15.83
N VAL A 605 -30.92 10.03 16.36
CA VAL A 605 -30.66 8.64 15.96
C VAL A 605 -31.82 8.15 15.11
N ALA A 606 -31.51 7.57 13.97
CA ALA A 606 -32.46 7.01 13.02
C ALA A 606 -31.99 5.67 12.48
N THR A 607 -32.93 4.76 12.18
CA THR A 607 -32.63 3.43 11.63
C THR A 607 -33.01 3.39 10.16
N VAL A 608 -32.11 2.86 9.32
CA VAL A 608 -32.32 2.70 7.87
C VAL A 608 -31.98 1.28 7.45
N THR A 609 -32.64 0.80 6.39
CA THR A 609 -32.41 -0.53 5.83
C THR A 609 -31.52 -0.46 4.60
N VAL A 610 -30.60 -1.41 4.46
CA VAL A 610 -29.68 -1.50 3.31
C VAL A 610 -30.42 -2.04 2.10
N ALA A 611 -30.64 -1.20 1.08
CA ALA A 611 -31.24 -1.61 -0.20
C ALA A 611 -30.27 -2.45 -1.03
N ASP A 612 -29.04 -2.00 -1.16
CA ASP A 612 -27.95 -2.72 -1.85
C ASP A 612 -26.59 -2.13 -1.48
N VAL A 613 -25.52 -2.79 -1.95
CA VAL A 613 -24.15 -2.31 -1.83
C VAL A 613 -23.67 -1.94 -3.23
N TYR A 614 -23.18 -0.71 -3.46
CA TYR A 614 -22.71 -0.26 -4.76
C TYR A 614 -21.18 -0.25 -4.81
N ASP A 615 -20.61 -0.38 -6.00
CA ASP A 615 -19.17 -0.29 -6.22
C ASP A 615 -18.69 1.15 -5.94
N ASN A 616 -18.01 1.33 -4.82
CA ASN A 616 -17.31 2.56 -4.45
C ASN A 616 -15.96 2.20 -3.86
N HIS A 617 -14.92 2.88 -4.33
CA HIS A 617 -13.56 2.48 -4.01
C HIS A 617 -12.82 3.48 -3.13
N ILE A 618 -13.32 4.71 -3.02
CA ILE A 618 -12.67 5.79 -2.26
C ILE A 618 -13.69 6.41 -1.33
N MET A 619 -13.34 6.56 -0.06
CA MET A 619 -14.17 7.05 1.03
C MET A 619 -15.43 6.20 1.30
N ASP A 620 -16.12 6.55 2.36
CA ASP A 620 -17.31 5.86 2.84
C ASP A 620 -18.55 6.72 2.56
N TYR A 621 -19.47 6.19 1.74
CA TYR A 621 -20.68 6.91 1.38
C TYR A 621 -21.94 6.08 1.60
N VAL A 622 -23.01 6.77 1.94
CA VAL A 622 -24.38 6.25 2.01
C VAL A 622 -25.28 7.16 1.18
N PHE A 623 -26.13 6.58 0.35
CA PHE A 623 -27.08 7.28 -0.50
C PHE A 623 -28.51 7.03 -0.08
N MET A 624 -29.31 8.10 0.04
CA MET A 624 -30.76 8.01 0.29
C MET A 624 -31.52 9.15 -0.40
N SER A 625 -32.84 8.96 -0.54
CA SER A 625 -33.71 10.03 -1.04
C SER A 625 -33.94 11.11 0.01
N ASP A 626 -34.34 12.32 -0.45
CA ASP A 626 -34.83 13.40 0.40
C ASP A 626 -36.03 12.97 1.26
N GLU A 627 -36.97 12.19 0.71
CA GLU A 627 -38.10 11.67 1.47
C GLU A 627 -37.66 10.76 2.65
N THR A 628 -36.60 9.96 2.46
CA THR A 628 -36.02 9.15 3.54
C THR A 628 -35.33 10.05 4.57
N TYR A 629 -34.56 11.05 4.11
CA TYR A 629 -33.90 12.00 4.99
C TYR A 629 -34.91 12.76 5.85
N GLU A 630 -36.00 13.27 5.25
CA GLU A 630 -37.05 14.02 5.96
C GLU A 630 -37.74 13.18 7.03
N GLU A 631 -37.97 11.89 6.77
CA GLU A 631 -38.56 10.98 7.75
C GLU A 631 -37.65 10.72 8.95
N LEU A 632 -36.32 10.68 8.71
CA LEU A 632 -35.34 10.30 9.72
C LEU A 632 -34.82 11.51 10.53
N PHE A 633 -34.52 12.62 9.85
CA PHE A 633 -33.80 13.76 10.43
C PHE A 633 -34.56 15.08 10.37
N GLY A 634 -35.70 15.15 9.68
CA GLY A 634 -36.54 16.35 9.58
C GLY A 634 -36.33 17.09 8.25
N GLU A 635 -36.64 18.39 8.18
CA GLU A 635 -36.68 19.16 6.95
C GLU A 635 -35.40 19.02 6.09
N TRP A 636 -35.55 18.61 4.83
CA TRP A 636 -34.45 18.50 3.90
C TRP A 636 -34.16 19.82 3.19
N THR A 637 -32.92 20.23 3.24
CA THR A 637 -32.43 21.39 2.49
C THR A 637 -31.03 21.02 1.96
N SER A 638 -30.79 21.24 0.66
CA SER A 638 -29.47 21.02 0.07
C SER A 638 -28.42 21.98 0.64
N ASN A 639 -27.18 21.49 0.76
CA ASN A 639 -26.01 22.24 1.22
C ASN A 639 -24.83 22.12 0.27
N SER A 640 -25.00 21.39 -0.83
CA SER A 640 -23.91 21.09 -1.77
C SER A 640 -24.42 21.01 -3.21
N LEU A 641 -23.50 21.21 -4.13
CA LEU A 641 -23.70 21.15 -5.58
C LEU A 641 -22.75 20.13 -6.18
N LEU A 642 -23.23 19.33 -7.10
CA LEU A 642 -22.39 18.58 -8.02
C LEU A 642 -22.54 19.21 -9.41
N ILE A 643 -21.42 19.63 -9.99
CA ILE A 643 -21.38 20.43 -11.21
C ILE A 643 -20.63 19.68 -12.30
N GLU A 644 -21.20 19.64 -13.49
CA GLU A 644 -20.54 19.20 -14.70
C GLU A 644 -20.31 20.40 -15.63
N THR A 645 -19.09 20.52 -16.12
CA THR A 645 -18.67 21.60 -17.01
C THR A 645 -17.67 21.09 -18.04
N SER A 646 -17.80 21.61 -19.28
CA SER A 646 -16.80 21.40 -20.35
C SER A 646 -15.72 22.49 -20.35
N ALA A 647 -15.87 23.52 -19.51
CA ALA A 647 -14.90 24.59 -19.35
C ALA A 647 -13.79 24.15 -18.39
N ASP A 648 -12.75 24.97 -18.30
CA ASP A 648 -11.65 24.76 -17.37
C ASP A 648 -12.12 24.77 -15.90
N SER A 649 -11.93 23.67 -15.19
CA SER A 649 -12.40 23.48 -13.82
C SER A 649 -11.82 24.49 -12.84
N GLU A 650 -10.54 24.90 -12.99
CA GLU A 650 -9.88 25.90 -12.13
C GLU A 650 -10.55 27.28 -12.29
N THR A 651 -10.90 27.66 -13.51
CA THR A 651 -11.61 28.91 -13.80
C THR A 651 -13.02 28.93 -13.18
N ILE A 652 -13.75 27.83 -13.32
CA ILE A 652 -15.11 27.73 -12.75
C ILE A 652 -15.05 27.69 -11.22
N ALA A 653 -14.12 26.94 -10.64
CA ALA A 653 -13.92 26.89 -9.19
C ALA A 653 -13.65 28.28 -8.62
N THR A 654 -12.81 29.09 -9.29
CA THR A 654 -12.56 30.49 -8.90
C THR A 654 -13.83 31.33 -8.92
N LYS A 655 -14.63 31.21 -9.99
CA LYS A 655 -15.92 31.93 -10.06
C LYS A 655 -16.91 31.51 -8.96
N LEU A 656 -16.91 30.23 -8.62
CA LEU A 656 -17.77 29.71 -7.54
C LEU A 656 -17.37 30.24 -6.18
N THR A 657 -16.06 30.33 -5.87
CA THR A 657 -15.58 30.86 -4.57
C THR A 657 -15.89 32.34 -4.39
N GLU A 658 -16.09 33.12 -5.47
CA GLU A 658 -16.54 34.51 -5.41
C GLU A 658 -18.02 34.64 -5.00
N ILE A 659 -18.80 33.58 -5.08
CA ILE A 659 -20.23 33.60 -4.70
C ILE A 659 -20.36 33.57 -3.18
N ARG A 660 -20.88 34.65 -2.63
CA ARG A 660 -21.10 34.72 -1.18
C ARG A 660 -22.07 33.62 -0.71
N GLY A 661 -21.63 32.81 0.20
CA GLY A 661 -22.38 31.68 0.76
C GLY A 661 -21.79 30.32 0.37
N ILE A 662 -20.90 30.26 -0.62
CA ILE A 662 -20.09 29.05 -0.88
C ILE A 662 -19.03 28.95 0.24
N THR A 663 -18.93 27.76 0.83
CA THR A 663 -18.03 27.46 1.96
C THR A 663 -16.82 26.62 1.55
N SER A 664 -16.96 25.83 0.52
CA SER A 664 -15.82 25.07 -0.07
C SER A 664 -16.08 24.71 -1.51
N VAL A 665 -15.02 24.60 -2.29
CA VAL A 665 -15.04 24.10 -3.67
C VAL A 665 -13.96 23.03 -3.80
N THR A 666 -14.33 21.87 -4.29
CA THR A 666 -13.40 20.73 -4.51
C THR A 666 -13.48 20.34 -5.98
N GLN A 667 -12.36 20.38 -6.65
CA GLN A 667 -12.22 19.91 -8.03
C GLN A 667 -11.94 18.40 -8.03
N LEU A 668 -12.73 17.64 -8.78
CA LEU A 668 -12.59 16.20 -8.87
C LEU A 668 -11.23 15.80 -9.45
N GLU A 669 -10.73 16.55 -10.43
CA GLU A 669 -9.42 16.35 -11.05
C GLU A 669 -8.27 16.47 -10.04
N THR A 670 -8.34 17.41 -9.10
CA THR A 670 -7.33 17.54 -8.03
C THR A 670 -7.38 16.33 -7.08
N LEU A 671 -8.59 15.88 -6.74
CA LEU A 671 -8.77 14.69 -5.91
C LEU A 671 -8.26 13.42 -6.64
N GLU A 672 -8.57 13.28 -7.94
CA GLU A 672 -8.08 12.20 -8.79
C GLU A 672 -6.55 12.17 -8.83
N ASN A 673 -5.92 13.32 -9.09
CA ASN A 673 -4.47 13.45 -9.17
C ASN A 673 -3.82 13.05 -7.84
N ASN A 674 -4.31 13.56 -6.71
CA ASN A 674 -3.77 13.22 -5.38
C ASN A 674 -3.87 11.71 -5.10
N VAL A 675 -5.00 11.09 -5.44
CA VAL A 675 -5.18 9.64 -5.25
C VAL A 675 -4.31 8.84 -6.22
N CYS A 676 -4.24 9.24 -7.50
CA CYS A 676 -3.41 8.55 -8.49
C CYS A 676 -1.93 8.65 -8.16
N GLU A 677 -1.42 9.81 -7.72
CA GLU A 677 -0.04 10.00 -7.29
C GLU A 677 0.28 9.13 -6.05
N ALA A 678 -0.63 9.07 -5.06
CA ALA A 678 -0.49 8.16 -3.93
C ALA A 678 -0.42 6.69 -4.37
N LEU A 679 -1.25 6.28 -5.34
CA LEU A 679 -1.25 4.93 -5.89
C LEU A 679 -0.01 4.64 -6.78
N GLU A 680 0.57 5.64 -7.44
CA GLU A 680 1.78 5.48 -8.24
C GLU A 680 2.99 5.05 -7.42
N CYS A 681 3.12 5.51 -6.17
CA CYS A 681 4.17 5.05 -5.27
C CYS A 681 4.12 3.55 -5.00
N LEU A 682 2.93 2.97 -5.02
CA LEU A 682 2.75 1.52 -4.89
C LEU A 682 3.33 0.74 -6.07
N ASN A 683 3.51 1.36 -7.24
CA ASN A 683 4.16 0.72 -8.39
C ASN A 683 5.59 0.26 -8.08
N TYR A 684 6.33 0.97 -7.23
CA TYR A 684 7.67 0.55 -6.80
C TYR A 684 7.64 -0.75 -6.00
N ILE A 685 6.63 -0.91 -5.12
CA ILE A 685 6.40 -2.16 -4.36
C ILE A 685 6.15 -3.31 -5.31
N ILE A 686 5.30 -3.07 -6.30
CA ILE A 686 4.90 -4.06 -7.30
C ILE A 686 6.08 -4.47 -8.17
N VAL A 687 6.84 -3.49 -8.70
CA VAL A 687 8.06 -3.76 -9.49
C VAL A 687 9.04 -4.60 -8.67
N LEU A 688 9.21 -4.30 -7.41
CA LEU A 688 10.07 -5.06 -6.51
C LEU A 688 9.54 -6.48 -6.30
N ALA A 689 8.24 -6.66 -6.02
CA ALA A 689 7.61 -7.97 -5.87
C ALA A 689 7.72 -8.81 -7.16
N VAL A 690 7.54 -8.19 -8.33
CA VAL A 690 7.76 -8.83 -9.64
C VAL A 690 9.23 -9.23 -9.80
N ALA A 691 10.18 -8.37 -9.45
CA ALA A 691 11.62 -8.65 -9.57
C ALA A 691 12.05 -9.83 -8.67
N PHE A 692 11.61 -9.85 -7.41
CA PHE A 692 11.88 -10.96 -6.49
C PHE A 692 11.20 -12.25 -6.92
N SER A 693 9.95 -12.19 -7.39
CA SER A 693 9.23 -13.35 -7.94
C SER A 693 9.92 -13.90 -9.19
N ALA A 694 10.38 -13.04 -10.08
CA ALA A 694 11.13 -13.39 -11.27
C ALA A 694 12.48 -14.04 -10.94
N ALA A 695 13.22 -13.47 -9.98
CA ALA A 695 14.49 -14.06 -9.50
C ALA A 695 14.25 -15.44 -8.88
N LEU A 696 13.21 -15.59 -8.07
CA LEU A 696 12.83 -16.87 -7.49
C LEU A 696 12.46 -17.89 -8.57
N ALA A 697 11.63 -17.50 -9.54
CA ALA A 697 11.26 -18.34 -10.67
C ALA A 697 12.48 -18.83 -11.45
N PHE A 698 13.42 -17.93 -11.76
CA PHE A 698 14.66 -18.28 -12.45
C PHE A 698 15.46 -19.32 -11.65
N ILE A 699 15.67 -19.11 -10.35
CA ILE A 699 16.46 -20.03 -9.50
C ILE A 699 15.78 -21.40 -9.39
N VAL A 700 14.45 -21.42 -9.22
CA VAL A 700 13.66 -22.66 -9.12
C VAL A 700 13.74 -23.45 -10.44
N ILE A 701 13.48 -22.79 -11.57
CA ILE A 701 13.55 -23.45 -12.89
C ILE A 701 14.97 -23.95 -13.17
N PHE A 702 16.00 -23.15 -12.87
CA PHE A 702 17.39 -23.53 -13.00
C PHE A 702 17.73 -24.77 -12.18
N ASN A 703 17.34 -24.80 -10.90
CA ASN A 703 17.57 -25.92 -10.02
C ASN A 703 16.85 -27.19 -10.47
N LEU A 704 15.59 -27.11 -10.86
CA LEU A 704 14.80 -28.26 -11.33
C LEU A 704 15.34 -28.80 -12.66
N THR A 705 15.74 -27.91 -13.57
CA THR A 705 16.35 -28.31 -14.85
C THR A 705 17.70 -28.97 -14.63
N ASN A 706 18.53 -28.44 -13.72
CA ASN A 706 19.83 -29.05 -13.38
C ASN A 706 19.66 -30.48 -12.78
N ILE A 707 18.67 -30.64 -11.90
CA ILE A 707 18.32 -31.96 -11.35
C ILE A 707 17.85 -32.89 -12.47
N ASN A 708 17.02 -32.45 -13.42
CA ASN A 708 16.53 -33.23 -14.53
C ASN A 708 17.67 -33.73 -15.43
N ILE A 709 18.63 -32.86 -15.77
CA ILE A 709 19.81 -33.23 -16.57
C ILE A 709 20.67 -34.24 -15.82
N ALA A 710 20.90 -34.04 -14.52
CA ALA A 710 21.69 -34.97 -13.71
C ALA A 710 21.05 -36.36 -13.63
N GLU A 711 19.73 -36.45 -13.53
CA GLU A 711 18.99 -37.72 -13.54
C GLU A 711 19.16 -38.51 -14.85
N ARG A 712 19.25 -37.80 -15.96
CA ARG A 712 19.25 -38.34 -17.30
C ARG A 712 20.65 -38.48 -17.90
N ARG A 713 21.71 -38.25 -17.12
CA ARG A 713 23.10 -38.31 -17.61
C ARG A 713 23.39 -39.56 -18.36
N ARG A 714 22.93 -40.73 -17.86
CA ARG A 714 23.11 -42.02 -18.49
C ARG A 714 22.27 -42.18 -19.77
N GLU A 715 21.01 -41.73 -19.76
CA GLU A 715 20.16 -41.74 -20.95
C GLU A 715 20.74 -40.83 -22.05
N ILE A 716 21.21 -39.63 -21.65
CA ILE A 716 21.87 -38.66 -22.55
C ILE A 716 23.13 -39.32 -23.19
N ALA A 717 23.98 -39.93 -22.36
CA ALA A 717 25.17 -40.62 -22.84
C ALA A 717 24.81 -41.77 -23.77
N THR A 718 23.80 -42.57 -23.48
CA THR A 718 23.33 -43.68 -24.34
C THR A 718 22.85 -43.17 -25.69
N VAL A 719 22.05 -42.08 -25.71
CA VAL A 719 21.54 -41.47 -26.95
C VAL A 719 22.70 -40.93 -27.80
N GLN A 720 23.71 -40.33 -27.18
CA GLN A 720 24.90 -39.82 -27.86
C GLN A 720 25.76 -40.99 -28.47
N VAL A 721 25.90 -42.09 -27.73
CA VAL A 721 26.61 -43.28 -28.24
C VAL A 721 25.86 -43.95 -29.40
N LEU A 722 24.53 -43.88 -29.41
CA LEU A 722 23.69 -44.34 -30.53
C LEU A 722 23.77 -43.44 -31.78
N GLY A 723 24.60 -42.39 -31.77
CA GLY A 723 24.89 -41.56 -32.93
C GLY A 723 24.00 -40.36 -33.14
N PHE A 724 23.20 -39.93 -32.12
CA PHE A 724 22.42 -38.70 -32.19
C PHE A 724 23.33 -37.47 -32.12
N TYR A 725 23.03 -36.45 -32.94
CA TYR A 725 23.79 -35.23 -32.96
C TYR A 725 23.58 -34.43 -31.65
N PRO A 726 24.54 -33.59 -31.24
CA PRO A 726 24.42 -32.80 -30.01
C PRO A 726 23.12 -31.97 -29.94
N LYS A 727 22.71 -31.37 -31.05
CA LYS A 727 21.44 -30.58 -31.14
C LYS A 727 20.20 -31.45 -30.93
N GLU A 728 20.20 -32.69 -31.36
CA GLU A 728 19.07 -33.63 -31.17
C GLU A 728 18.99 -34.08 -29.72
N THR A 729 20.15 -34.35 -29.10
CA THR A 729 20.26 -34.70 -27.68
C THR A 729 19.83 -33.53 -26.79
N GLU A 730 20.24 -32.29 -27.12
CA GLU A 730 19.77 -31.08 -26.44
C GLU A 730 18.25 -30.94 -26.56
N SER A 731 17.71 -31.04 -27.79
CA SER A 731 16.28 -30.93 -28.04
C SER A 731 15.46 -31.98 -27.28
N TYR A 732 15.98 -33.20 -27.16
CA TYR A 732 15.35 -34.30 -26.45
C TYR A 732 15.11 -33.98 -24.95
N VAL A 733 16.09 -33.34 -24.29
CA VAL A 733 16.01 -33.01 -22.85
C VAL A 733 15.28 -31.69 -22.63
N LEU A 734 15.64 -30.66 -23.39
CA LEU A 734 15.19 -29.29 -23.14
C LEU A 734 13.75 -29.04 -23.59
N ASN A 735 13.27 -29.73 -24.64
CA ASN A 735 11.88 -29.64 -25.05
C ASN A 735 10.91 -30.17 -23.98
N GLU A 736 11.30 -31.20 -23.23
CA GLU A 736 10.50 -31.69 -22.10
C GLU A 736 10.36 -30.64 -21.05
N ASN A 737 11.46 -29.96 -20.68
CA ASN A 737 11.42 -28.88 -19.71
C ASN A 737 10.52 -27.72 -20.16
N LEU A 738 10.60 -27.32 -21.45
CA LEU A 738 9.78 -26.25 -21.99
C LEU A 738 8.28 -26.61 -21.97
N ILE A 739 7.95 -27.86 -22.40
CA ILE A 739 6.54 -28.33 -22.37
C ILE A 739 6.02 -28.36 -20.94
N LEU A 740 6.81 -28.88 -19.99
CA LEU A 740 6.41 -28.87 -18.57
C LEU A 740 6.27 -27.46 -18.00
N SER A 741 7.15 -26.53 -18.40
CA SER A 741 7.06 -25.13 -17.98
C SER A 741 5.80 -24.46 -18.52
N VAL A 742 5.43 -24.69 -19.77
CA VAL A 742 4.18 -24.19 -20.36
C VAL A 742 2.96 -24.73 -19.60
N ILE A 743 2.91 -26.04 -19.36
CA ILE A 743 1.80 -26.67 -18.63
C ILE A 743 1.75 -26.16 -17.19
N ALA A 744 2.91 -26.05 -16.54
CA ALA A 744 3.01 -25.54 -15.17
C ALA A 744 2.56 -24.07 -15.08
N SER A 745 2.95 -23.24 -16.04
CA SER A 745 2.52 -21.84 -16.09
C SER A 745 1.00 -21.72 -16.25
N ILE A 746 0.38 -22.54 -17.10
CA ILE A 746 -1.09 -22.57 -17.25
C ILE A 746 -1.78 -22.97 -15.94
N ILE A 747 -1.24 -23.97 -15.23
CA ILE A 747 -1.75 -24.38 -13.90
C ILE A 747 -1.50 -23.27 -12.85
N GLY A 748 -0.41 -22.55 -13.00
CA GLY A 748 -0.05 -21.43 -12.12
C GLY A 748 -1.01 -20.22 -12.22
N LEU A 749 -1.66 -19.99 -13.36
CA LEU A 749 -2.56 -18.83 -13.54
C LEU A 749 -3.73 -18.84 -12.53
N PRO A 750 -4.55 -19.91 -12.39
CA PRO A 750 -5.63 -19.92 -11.40
C PRO A 750 -5.08 -19.93 -9.97
N LEU A 751 -3.92 -20.55 -9.74
CA LEU A 751 -3.26 -20.51 -8.43
C LEU A 751 -2.84 -19.09 -8.06
N GLY A 752 -2.37 -18.32 -9.03
CA GLY A 752 -2.02 -16.91 -8.85
C GLY A 752 -3.23 -16.03 -8.55
N LYS A 753 -4.39 -16.29 -9.16
CA LYS A 753 -5.64 -15.60 -8.79
C LYS A 753 -6.05 -15.91 -7.34
N LEU A 754 -5.89 -17.16 -6.90
CA LEU A 754 -6.16 -17.53 -5.51
C LEU A 754 -5.21 -16.79 -4.54
N PHE A 755 -3.92 -16.75 -4.84
CA PHE A 755 -2.94 -16.01 -4.04
C PHE A 755 -3.24 -14.50 -4.02
N HIS A 756 -3.54 -13.93 -5.18
CA HIS A 756 -3.94 -12.53 -5.32
C HIS A 756 -5.17 -12.22 -4.46
N SER A 757 -6.23 -13.03 -4.57
CA SER A 757 -7.45 -12.83 -3.75
C SER A 757 -7.16 -12.90 -2.24
N THR A 758 -6.24 -13.79 -1.81
CA THR A 758 -5.81 -13.85 -0.40
C THR A 758 -5.07 -12.58 0.02
N VAL A 759 -4.19 -12.06 -0.84
CA VAL A 759 -3.46 -10.81 -0.56
C VAL A 759 -4.44 -9.65 -0.43
N MET A 760 -5.34 -9.50 -1.41
CA MET A 760 -6.30 -8.40 -1.42
C MET A 760 -7.28 -8.45 -0.25
N SER A 761 -7.67 -9.65 0.22
CA SER A 761 -8.53 -9.78 1.41
C SER A 761 -7.83 -9.43 2.74
N MET A 762 -6.49 -9.41 2.75
CA MET A 762 -5.70 -9.04 3.94
C MET A 762 -5.18 -7.58 3.86
N ALA A 763 -5.09 -7.02 2.65
CA ALA A 763 -4.72 -5.63 2.43
C ALA A 763 -5.93 -4.72 2.69
N LYS A 764 -6.20 -4.44 3.97
CA LYS A 764 -7.28 -3.55 4.40
C LYS A 764 -6.72 -2.16 4.65
N ILE A 765 -7.24 -1.18 3.92
CA ILE A 765 -6.96 0.25 4.10
C ILE A 765 -8.29 0.93 4.36
N ASP A 766 -8.35 1.79 5.36
CA ASP A 766 -9.62 2.38 5.78
C ASP A 766 -10.25 3.28 4.72
N ALA A 767 -9.45 4.01 3.97
CA ALA A 767 -9.93 4.98 2.97
C ALA A 767 -10.17 4.39 1.57
N VAL A 768 -9.63 3.18 1.24
CA VAL A 768 -9.67 2.62 -0.12
C VAL A 768 -10.14 1.18 -0.15
N SER A 769 -11.12 0.88 -1.00
CA SER A 769 -11.58 -0.47 -1.30
C SER A 769 -10.95 -0.97 -2.60
N PHE A 770 -9.99 -1.88 -2.50
CA PHE A 770 -9.32 -2.41 -3.70
C PHE A 770 -10.18 -3.39 -4.48
N ILE A 771 -10.08 -3.31 -5.80
CA ILE A 771 -10.79 -4.20 -6.71
C ILE A 771 -10.11 -5.55 -6.73
N ASN A 772 -10.84 -6.64 -6.44
CA ASN A 772 -10.28 -7.99 -6.53
C ASN A 772 -10.30 -8.51 -7.98
N GLN A 773 -9.62 -7.79 -8.90
CA GLN A 773 -9.58 -8.11 -10.31
C GLN A 773 -8.15 -8.31 -10.82
N VAL A 774 -7.95 -9.22 -11.75
CA VAL A 774 -6.70 -9.41 -12.50
C VAL A 774 -7.04 -9.27 -13.97
N LYS A 775 -6.46 -8.29 -14.64
CA LYS A 775 -6.71 -8.02 -16.07
C LYS A 775 -6.17 -9.18 -16.94
N PRO A 776 -6.82 -9.51 -18.07
CA PRO A 776 -6.35 -10.58 -18.98
C PRO A 776 -4.90 -10.39 -19.44
N LEU A 777 -4.46 -9.14 -19.59
CA LEU A 777 -3.09 -8.80 -19.96
C LEU A 777 -2.08 -9.27 -18.91
N SER A 778 -2.38 -9.16 -17.64
CA SER A 778 -1.52 -9.56 -16.53
C SER A 778 -1.34 -11.08 -16.47
N TYR A 779 -2.38 -11.85 -16.77
CA TYR A 779 -2.25 -13.30 -16.97
C TYR A 779 -1.33 -13.63 -18.14
N LEU A 780 -1.47 -12.93 -19.26
CA LEU A 780 -0.61 -13.12 -20.44
C LEU A 780 0.84 -12.76 -20.12
N LEU A 781 1.09 -11.62 -19.46
CA LEU A 781 2.43 -11.18 -19.07
C LEU A 781 3.11 -12.18 -18.12
N ALA A 782 2.40 -12.66 -17.11
CA ALA A 782 2.91 -13.66 -16.17
C ALA A 782 3.23 -14.99 -16.88
N PHE A 783 2.37 -15.43 -17.79
CA PHE A 783 2.59 -16.62 -18.61
C PHE A 783 3.83 -16.46 -19.51
N VAL A 784 3.92 -15.37 -20.26
CA VAL A 784 5.04 -15.08 -21.16
C VAL A 784 6.35 -14.96 -20.37
N ALA A 785 6.36 -14.25 -19.25
CA ALA A 785 7.52 -14.10 -18.38
C ALA A 785 8.00 -15.47 -17.85
N SER A 786 7.10 -16.32 -17.38
CA SER A 786 7.44 -17.66 -16.88
C SER A 786 8.05 -18.55 -17.96
N VAL A 787 7.46 -18.55 -19.16
CA VAL A 787 7.99 -19.31 -20.32
C VAL A 787 9.32 -18.73 -20.80
N PHE A 788 9.47 -17.40 -20.78
CA PHE A 788 10.71 -16.70 -21.13
C PHE A 788 11.85 -17.09 -20.16
N PHE A 789 11.62 -17.12 -18.87
CA PHE A 789 12.61 -17.59 -17.90
C PHE A 789 12.98 -19.05 -18.13
N ALA A 790 12.02 -19.91 -18.44
CA ALA A 790 12.31 -21.30 -18.81
C ALA A 790 13.18 -21.40 -20.07
N ALA A 791 12.94 -20.58 -21.07
CA ALA A 791 13.74 -20.53 -22.29
C ALA A 791 15.18 -20.04 -22.04
N ILE A 792 15.34 -19.01 -21.17
CA ILE A 792 16.66 -18.51 -20.75
C ILE A 792 17.43 -19.62 -20.02
N VAL A 793 16.81 -20.25 -19.02
CA VAL A 793 17.44 -21.36 -18.27
C VAL A 793 17.82 -22.50 -19.20
N ASN A 794 16.95 -22.89 -20.12
CA ASN A 794 17.26 -23.92 -21.11
C ASN A 794 18.46 -23.52 -21.96
N SER A 795 18.61 -22.26 -22.33
CA SER A 795 19.78 -21.79 -23.11
C SER A 795 21.08 -21.91 -22.31
N PHE A 796 21.06 -21.57 -21.01
CA PHE A 796 22.23 -21.82 -20.14
C PHE A 796 22.57 -23.30 -19.99
N MET A 797 21.55 -24.20 -19.92
CA MET A 797 21.71 -25.62 -19.71
C MET A 797 22.23 -26.34 -20.93
N LYS A 798 22.14 -25.80 -22.15
CA LYS A 798 22.76 -26.36 -23.36
C LYS A 798 24.25 -26.65 -23.16
N ARG A 799 24.97 -25.71 -22.59
CA ARG A 799 26.41 -25.84 -22.29
C ARG A 799 26.69 -26.99 -21.31
N GLN A 800 25.78 -27.31 -20.41
CA GLN A 800 25.94 -28.34 -19.40
C GLN A 800 25.68 -29.74 -19.99
N ILE A 801 24.70 -29.86 -20.90
CA ILE A 801 24.43 -31.09 -21.65
C ILE A 801 25.61 -31.43 -22.57
N ALA A 802 26.21 -30.46 -23.26
CA ALA A 802 27.36 -30.64 -24.12
C ALA A 802 28.62 -31.11 -23.38
N LYS A 803 28.73 -30.88 -22.07
CA LYS A 803 29.85 -31.30 -21.22
C LYS A 803 29.69 -32.74 -20.67
N VAL A 804 28.62 -33.47 -20.98
CA VAL A 804 28.41 -34.83 -20.49
C VAL A 804 29.41 -35.78 -21.17
N ASN A 805 30.32 -36.37 -20.40
CA ASN A 805 31.30 -37.35 -20.91
C ASN A 805 30.63 -38.71 -21.05
N MET A 806 30.53 -39.21 -22.31
CA MET A 806 29.88 -40.46 -22.67
C MET A 806 30.54 -41.68 -22.00
N ALA A 807 31.87 -41.70 -22.03
CA ALA A 807 32.62 -42.87 -21.52
C ALA A 807 32.54 -42.99 -19.99
N GLU A 808 32.62 -41.89 -19.29
CA GLU A 808 32.53 -41.82 -17.82
C GLU A 808 31.09 -42.07 -17.32
N SER A 809 30.10 -41.59 -18.06
CA SER A 809 28.68 -41.75 -17.70
C SER A 809 28.16 -43.18 -17.86
N LEU A 810 28.80 -43.97 -18.74
CA LEU A 810 28.46 -45.37 -18.96
C LEU A 810 29.28 -46.35 -18.09
N LYS A 811 30.52 -45.95 -17.67
CA LYS A 811 31.39 -46.75 -16.79
C LYS A 811 30.95 -46.81 -15.33
N ALA A 812 30.06 -45.95 -14.89
CA ALA A 812 29.70 -45.80 -13.47
C ALA A 812 28.79 -46.92 -12.90
N VAL A 813 28.88 -48.15 -13.38
CA VAL A 813 28.05 -49.28 -12.91
C VAL A 813 28.87 -50.54 -12.63
N GLU A 814 30.21 -50.48 -12.57
CA GLU A 814 30.99 -51.57 -12.01
C GLU A 814 31.46 -51.31 -10.56
#